data_d6d38721866fadb2fe5b66b851097c7b
#
_entry.id   d6d38721866fadb2fe5b66b851097c7b
#
_cell.length_a   1.000
_cell.length_b   1.000
_cell.length_c   1.000
_cell.angle_alpha   90.00
_cell.angle_beta   90.00
_cell.angle_gamma   90.00
#
_symmetry.space_group_name_H-M   'P 1'
#
loop_
_entity.id
_entity.type
_entity.pdbx_description
1 polymer ?
#
loop_
_entity_poly.entity_id
_entity_poly.type
_entity_poly.pdbx_seq_one_letter_code
_entity_poly.pdbx_strand_id
1 'polypeptide(L)'
;MSTNDSILEEPQAFLPHASVAAHAAISGMDAYRALVAEAERDYTGFWARLARETLQWEKPFSSVLDESRAPFYEWFKDGTLNASYNCLDRHVNAGNGEHVAVVFEADDGSVTRITYRALLERVCRFANALHTRGIKSGDRVVIYMPMSIEGIVAMQACARIGATHSVVFGGFSSKSLNERMVNVGATALITCDEQMRGGKALPLKNLADEALALGGCEAVKSVIVYRRTGGKVAWHEGRDLWMHELTQSEADTCEPEWVGAEHPLFILYTSGSTGIPKGVQHSTGGFLMWAAQTMKWTFDAKRSDVFWCTADIGWITGHSYIAYGPLAIGATQVVFEGVPTWPNAGRFWEMIEKHQVTVFYTAPTAIRSLIKLAESDPKVHPDRFDLSSLRLLGTVGEPINPAAWAWFYEHVGHSHCPVIDTGWQTETGGHMIAPMPGATPLVPGSCTLPLPGIMAAVVDETGHDVPNGQGGILVIKRPWPSMLRNVWGDPDRYTKSYFPEDLGGHLYLAGDGAVRDEDTGYFTITGRIDDVLNVSGHRLGTMEIESALVANPLVAEAAVVGRADDTTGEVVVAFVVLKGTRPIGDDASKIANELRAWVGKEIGPIAKPKEIRFGENLPKTRSGKIMRRLLRSLAAGEEITQDVSTLENPAILDQLG
;
A
#
# COMPACT_ATOMS: atom_id res chain seq x y z
N MET A 1 -7.24 51.78 6.62
CA MET A 1 -8.41 50.91 6.46
C MET A 1 -8.25 50.23 5.12
N SER A 2 -7.75 49.06 5.14
CA SER A 2 -7.71 48.13 4.02
C SER A 2 -7.89 46.74 4.66
N THR A 3 -9.11 46.27 4.59
CA THR A 3 -9.53 44.94 5.02
C THR A 3 -9.00 43.96 3.97
N ASN A 4 -7.90 43.31 4.28
CA ASN A 4 -7.51 42.07 3.63
C ASN A 4 -8.32 40.95 4.28
N ASP A 5 -9.51 40.70 3.78
CA ASP A 5 -10.19 39.43 3.92
C ASP A 5 -9.35 38.41 3.15
N SER A 6 -8.57 37.60 3.87
CA SER A 6 -8.04 36.36 3.34
C SER A 6 -9.22 35.39 3.19
N ILE A 7 -9.86 35.46 2.05
CA ILE A 7 -10.77 34.42 1.56
C ILE A 7 -9.92 33.14 1.56
N LEU A 8 -10.28 32.17 2.38
CA LEU A 8 -9.90 30.79 2.17
C LEU A 8 -10.41 30.47 0.74
N GLU A 9 -9.50 30.41 -0.22
CA GLU A 9 -9.89 29.95 -1.56
C GLU A 9 -10.49 28.56 -1.39
N GLU A 10 -11.74 28.41 -1.83
CA GLU A 10 -12.38 27.09 -1.91
C GLU A 10 -11.41 26.16 -2.64
N PRO A 11 -11.24 24.90 -2.16
CA PRO A 11 -10.29 23.97 -2.76
C PRO A 11 -10.65 23.81 -4.24
N GLN A 12 -9.76 24.25 -5.11
CA GLN A 12 -9.98 24.26 -6.56
C GLN A 12 -10.20 22.82 -7.05
N ALA A 13 -11.38 22.54 -7.61
CA ALA A 13 -11.66 21.25 -8.22
C ALA A 13 -11.06 21.19 -9.64
N PHE A 14 -10.32 20.12 -9.93
CA PHE A 14 -9.74 19.87 -11.25
C PHE A 14 -10.61 18.89 -12.03
N LEU A 15 -11.26 19.40 -13.07
CA LEU A 15 -12.12 18.57 -13.93
C LEU A 15 -11.28 17.53 -14.69
N PRO A 16 -11.85 16.35 -15.01
CA PRO A 16 -11.19 15.38 -15.88
C PRO A 16 -10.80 16.03 -17.21
N HIS A 17 -9.55 15.85 -17.61
CA HIS A 17 -9.08 16.39 -18.89
C HIS A 17 -9.87 15.73 -20.04
N ALA A 18 -10.26 16.50 -21.05
CA ALA A 18 -11.13 16.03 -22.13
C ALA A 18 -10.55 14.80 -22.86
N SER A 19 -9.23 14.77 -23.08
CA SER A 19 -8.56 13.62 -23.71
C SER A 19 -8.60 12.36 -22.85
N VAL A 20 -8.56 12.49 -21.52
CA VAL A 20 -8.70 11.37 -20.59
C VAL A 20 -10.14 10.89 -20.58
N ALA A 21 -11.10 11.80 -20.41
CA ALA A 21 -12.51 11.46 -20.36
C ALA A 21 -13.01 10.78 -21.65
N ALA A 22 -12.53 11.22 -22.84
CA ALA A 22 -12.94 10.66 -24.13
C ALA A 22 -12.55 9.19 -24.32
N HIS A 23 -11.52 8.71 -23.62
CA HIS A 23 -10.98 7.35 -23.79
C HIS A 23 -11.07 6.49 -22.53
N ALA A 24 -11.57 7.05 -21.42
CA ALA A 24 -11.70 6.34 -20.16
C ALA A 24 -12.80 5.26 -20.21
N ALA A 25 -12.56 4.15 -19.51
CA ALA A 25 -13.56 3.09 -19.34
C ALA A 25 -14.84 3.61 -18.67
N ILE A 26 -14.70 4.55 -17.73
CA ILE A 26 -15.81 5.25 -17.08
C ILE A 26 -15.67 6.74 -17.41
N SER A 27 -16.54 7.23 -18.27
CA SER A 27 -16.52 8.61 -18.75
C SER A 27 -17.69 9.40 -18.20
N GLY A 28 -17.37 10.45 -17.44
CA GLY A 28 -18.33 11.34 -16.82
C GLY A 28 -19.02 10.80 -15.57
N MET A 29 -19.52 11.74 -14.75
CA MET A 29 -20.17 11.40 -13.47
C MET A 29 -21.47 10.62 -13.63
N ASP A 30 -22.16 10.73 -14.78
CA ASP A 30 -23.38 9.93 -15.01
C ASP A 30 -23.08 8.44 -15.16
N ALA A 31 -21.95 8.07 -15.78
CA ALA A 31 -21.51 6.69 -15.85
C ALA A 31 -21.13 6.15 -14.45
N TYR A 32 -20.45 6.94 -13.63
CA TYR A 32 -20.19 6.61 -12.24
C TYR A 32 -21.49 6.39 -11.45
N ARG A 33 -22.43 7.34 -11.51
CA ARG A 33 -23.72 7.25 -10.81
C ARG A 33 -24.54 6.03 -11.26
N ALA A 34 -24.48 5.68 -12.54
CA ALA A 34 -25.17 4.50 -13.06
C ALA A 34 -24.64 3.19 -12.44
N LEU A 35 -23.32 3.07 -12.25
CA LEU A 35 -22.71 1.93 -11.56
C LEU A 35 -23.07 1.89 -10.07
N VAL A 36 -23.07 3.03 -9.40
CA VAL A 36 -23.50 3.12 -7.99
C VAL A 36 -24.97 2.68 -7.86
N ALA A 37 -25.86 3.23 -8.70
CA ALA A 37 -27.28 2.88 -8.70
C ALA A 37 -27.52 1.39 -9.04
N GLU A 38 -26.72 0.79 -9.92
CA GLU A 38 -26.76 -0.66 -10.19
C GLU A 38 -26.43 -1.47 -8.93
N ALA A 39 -25.33 -1.10 -8.23
CA ALA A 39 -24.91 -1.77 -7.02
C ALA A 39 -25.94 -1.62 -5.87
N GLU A 40 -26.56 -0.45 -5.74
CA GLU A 40 -27.61 -0.21 -4.74
C GLU A 40 -28.88 -1.01 -5.01
N ARG A 41 -29.29 -1.10 -6.28
CA ARG A 41 -30.51 -1.81 -6.70
C ARG A 41 -30.38 -3.32 -6.60
N ASP A 42 -29.24 -3.87 -7.00
CA ASP A 42 -28.96 -5.31 -6.99
C ASP A 42 -27.50 -5.57 -6.60
N TYR A 43 -27.24 -5.57 -5.30
CA TYR A 43 -25.88 -5.67 -4.75
C TYR A 43 -25.17 -6.96 -5.16
N THR A 44 -25.83 -8.08 -5.00
CA THR A 44 -25.24 -9.39 -5.32
C THR A 44 -25.10 -9.58 -6.83
N GLY A 45 -26.09 -9.15 -7.61
CA GLY A 45 -26.02 -9.17 -9.08
C GLY A 45 -24.89 -8.32 -9.63
N PHE A 46 -24.66 -7.14 -9.07
CA PHE A 46 -23.55 -6.26 -9.42
C PHE A 46 -22.19 -6.95 -9.25
N TRP A 47 -21.94 -7.54 -8.09
CA TRP A 47 -20.69 -8.24 -7.81
C TRP A 47 -20.54 -9.53 -8.64
N ALA A 48 -21.65 -10.25 -8.87
CA ALA A 48 -21.65 -11.43 -9.72
C ALA A 48 -21.27 -11.10 -11.16
N ARG A 49 -21.81 -10.01 -11.70
CA ARG A 49 -21.47 -9.53 -13.05
C ARG A 49 -19.98 -9.17 -13.14
N LEU A 50 -19.49 -8.36 -12.24
CA LEU A 50 -18.07 -7.97 -12.22
C LEU A 50 -17.13 -9.18 -12.12
N ALA A 51 -17.45 -10.14 -11.25
CA ALA A 51 -16.62 -11.34 -11.08
C ALA A 51 -16.59 -12.22 -12.35
N ARG A 52 -17.71 -12.34 -13.08
CA ARG A 52 -17.76 -13.09 -14.34
C ARG A 52 -17.06 -12.37 -15.49
N GLU A 53 -17.15 -11.05 -15.55
CA GLU A 53 -16.49 -10.22 -16.58
C GLU A 53 -14.98 -10.08 -16.36
N THR A 54 -14.54 -10.13 -15.11
CA THR A 54 -13.14 -9.84 -14.74
C THR A 54 -12.28 -11.09 -14.72
N LEU A 55 -12.81 -12.21 -14.26
CA LEU A 55 -12.05 -13.45 -14.06
C LEU A 55 -12.54 -14.60 -14.94
N GLN A 56 -11.63 -15.49 -15.27
CA GLN A 56 -11.95 -16.79 -15.87
C GLN A 56 -12.10 -17.83 -14.75
N TRP A 57 -13.26 -18.44 -14.70
CA TRP A 57 -13.66 -19.48 -13.75
C TRP A 57 -13.55 -20.85 -14.41
N GLU A 58 -12.96 -21.81 -13.71
CA GLU A 58 -12.99 -23.21 -14.13
C GLU A 58 -14.39 -23.78 -13.90
N LYS A 59 -14.91 -23.63 -12.69
CA LYS A 59 -16.30 -23.88 -12.36
C LYS A 59 -16.97 -22.56 -11.99
N PRO A 60 -17.98 -22.10 -12.75
CA PRO A 60 -18.74 -20.92 -12.41
C PRO A 60 -19.43 -21.05 -11.05
N PHE A 61 -19.46 -19.95 -10.29
CA PHE A 61 -20.17 -19.88 -9.00
C PHE A 61 -21.69 -19.68 -9.22
N SER A 62 -22.49 -20.19 -8.29
CA SER A 62 -23.92 -19.91 -8.14
C SER A 62 -24.21 -19.11 -6.87
N SER A 63 -23.44 -19.33 -5.80
CA SER A 63 -23.53 -18.57 -4.56
C SER A 63 -22.63 -17.34 -4.62
N VAL A 64 -23.21 -16.13 -4.61
CA VAL A 64 -22.47 -14.88 -4.73
C VAL A 64 -21.95 -14.43 -3.38
N LEU A 65 -22.80 -14.28 -2.38
CA LEU A 65 -22.48 -13.86 -1.01
C LEU A 65 -23.23 -14.75 -0.03
N ASP A 66 -22.49 -15.28 0.94
CA ASP A 66 -23.05 -15.98 2.10
C ASP A 66 -22.79 -15.15 3.35
N GLU A 67 -23.88 -14.65 3.97
CA GLU A 67 -23.87 -13.83 5.19
C GLU A 67 -24.32 -14.63 6.42
N SER A 68 -24.53 -15.94 6.30
CA SER A 68 -25.10 -16.78 7.38
C SER A 68 -24.24 -16.83 8.64
N ARG A 69 -22.96 -16.49 8.54
CA ARG A 69 -22.00 -16.43 9.63
C ARG A 69 -21.38 -15.05 9.80
N ALA A 70 -22.13 -13.98 9.50
CA ALA A 70 -21.62 -12.61 9.68
C ALA A 70 -20.97 -12.43 11.07
N PRO A 71 -19.84 -11.73 11.17
CA PRO A 71 -19.14 -10.99 10.14
C PRO A 71 -18.13 -11.83 9.29
N PHE A 72 -18.18 -13.16 9.34
CA PHE A 72 -17.37 -14.05 8.54
C PHE A 72 -18.08 -14.32 7.22
N TYR A 73 -17.90 -13.42 6.26
CA TYR A 73 -18.53 -13.46 4.95
C TYR A 73 -17.79 -14.36 3.97
N GLU A 74 -18.53 -15.07 3.09
CA GLU A 74 -17.96 -15.89 2.01
C GLU A 74 -18.49 -15.39 0.66
N TRP A 75 -17.59 -15.23 -0.32
CA TRP A 75 -17.92 -14.76 -1.65
C TRP A 75 -17.61 -15.81 -2.73
N PHE A 76 -18.56 -16.04 -3.65
CA PHE A 76 -18.39 -16.95 -4.79
C PHE A 76 -17.97 -18.37 -4.39
N LYS A 77 -18.36 -18.83 -3.21
CA LYS A 77 -17.76 -19.97 -2.51
C LYS A 77 -17.85 -21.32 -3.23
N ASP A 78 -18.82 -21.52 -4.12
CA ASP A 78 -19.00 -22.74 -4.91
C ASP A 78 -18.32 -22.67 -6.29
N GLY A 79 -17.69 -21.53 -6.63
CA GLY A 79 -16.87 -21.36 -7.82
C GLY A 79 -15.43 -21.81 -7.61
N THR A 80 -14.78 -22.29 -8.67
CA THR A 80 -13.35 -22.62 -8.65
C THR A 80 -12.58 -21.84 -9.71
N LEU A 81 -11.37 -21.43 -9.37
CA LEU A 81 -10.46 -20.70 -10.23
C LEU A 81 -9.02 -20.91 -9.78
N ASN A 82 -8.09 -20.34 -10.53
CA ASN A 82 -6.70 -20.23 -10.10
C ASN A 82 -6.18 -18.80 -10.37
N ALA A 83 -5.50 -18.20 -9.40
CA ALA A 83 -5.00 -16.83 -9.54
C ALA A 83 -3.87 -16.74 -10.56
N SER A 84 -2.92 -17.69 -10.57
CA SER A 84 -1.83 -17.71 -11.54
C SER A 84 -2.34 -17.91 -12.97
N TYR A 85 -3.33 -18.79 -13.17
CA TYR A 85 -4.00 -18.96 -14.47
C TYR A 85 -4.60 -17.64 -14.98
N ASN A 86 -5.30 -16.93 -14.11
CA ASN A 86 -5.89 -15.64 -14.47
C ASN A 86 -4.87 -14.54 -14.75
N CYS A 87 -3.69 -14.61 -14.13
CA CYS A 87 -2.61 -13.66 -14.34
C CYS A 87 -1.76 -13.98 -15.58
N LEU A 88 -1.63 -15.23 -15.98
CA LEU A 88 -0.65 -15.67 -16.98
C LEU A 88 -1.27 -16.47 -18.13
N ASP A 89 -1.79 -17.67 -17.86
CA ASP A 89 -2.24 -18.61 -18.88
C ASP A 89 -3.29 -18.03 -19.82
N ARG A 90 -4.29 -17.34 -19.28
CA ARG A 90 -5.37 -16.78 -20.12
C ARG A 90 -4.86 -15.78 -21.14
N HIS A 91 -3.79 -15.02 -20.81
CA HIS A 91 -3.18 -14.06 -21.74
C HIS A 91 -2.36 -14.77 -22.81
N VAL A 92 -1.59 -15.79 -22.43
CA VAL A 92 -0.83 -16.62 -23.37
C VAL A 92 -1.79 -17.35 -24.32
N ASN A 93 -2.86 -17.95 -23.78
CA ASN A 93 -3.88 -18.66 -24.55
C ASN A 93 -4.67 -17.73 -25.50
N ALA A 94 -4.81 -16.46 -25.13
CA ALA A 94 -5.42 -15.43 -25.98
C ALA A 94 -4.48 -14.87 -27.07
N GLY A 95 -3.27 -15.44 -27.23
CA GLY A 95 -2.30 -15.02 -28.25
C GLY A 95 -1.38 -13.86 -27.83
N ASN A 96 -1.40 -13.47 -26.56
CA ASN A 96 -0.61 -12.34 -26.03
C ASN A 96 0.67 -12.80 -25.30
N GLY A 97 1.14 -14.02 -25.56
CA GLY A 97 2.29 -14.59 -24.88
C GLY A 97 3.58 -13.78 -25.06
N GLU A 98 3.76 -13.11 -26.19
CA GLU A 98 4.96 -12.30 -26.50
C GLU A 98 4.88 -10.86 -25.98
N HIS A 99 3.73 -10.47 -25.40
CA HIS A 99 3.62 -9.17 -24.73
C HIS A 99 4.50 -9.15 -23.48
N VAL A 100 5.23 -8.04 -23.27
CA VAL A 100 6.09 -7.88 -22.09
C VAL A 100 5.24 -7.78 -20.83
N ALA A 101 5.46 -8.69 -19.90
CA ALA A 101 4.78 -8.70 -18.61
C ALA A 101 5.51 -7.81 -17.59
N VAL A 102 6.84 -7.95 -17.51
CA VAL A 102 7.67 -7.22 -16.54
C VAL A 102 8.90 -6.64 -17.21
N VAL A 103 9.15 -5.37 -16.93
CA VAL A 103 10.42 -4.68 -17.14
C VAL A 103 11.05 -4.52 -15.75
N PHE A 104 12.01 -5.36 -15.44
CA PHE A 104 12.74 -5.28 -14.18
C PHE A 104 13.97 -4.38 -14.35
N GLU A 105 14.12 -3.41 -13.45
CA GLU A 105 15.33 -2.61 -13.32
C GLU A 105 15.99 -2.88 -11.97
N ALA A 106 17.21 -3.36 -12.00
CA ALA A 106 18.03 -3.62 -10.83
C ALA A 106 18.57 -2.31 -10.20
N ASP A 107 19.07 -2.41 -8.97
CA ASP A 107 19.66 -1.27 -8.24
C ASP A 107 20.80 -0.58 -9.03
N ASP A 108 21.59 -1.35 -9.78
CA ASP A 108 22.70 -0.86 -10.63
C ASP A 108 22.25 -0.29 -11.98
N GLY A 109 20.96 -0.31 -12.30
CA GLY A 109 20.39 0.18 -13.56
C GLY A 109 20.36 -0.84 -14.70
N SER A 110 20.80 -2.07 -14.47
CA SER A 110 20.64 -3.14 -15.46
C SER A 110 19.17 -3.52 -15.61
N VAL A 111 18.76 -3.83 -16.84
CA VAL A 111 17.36 -4.07 -17.20
C VAL A 111 17.15 -5.47 -17.74
N THR A 112 16.16 -6.15 -17.24
CA THR A 112 15.67 -7.43 -17.78
C THR A 112 14.20 -7.31 -18.15
N ARG A 113 13.83 -7.74 -19.36
CA ARG A 113 12.44 -7.83 -19.80
C ARG A 113 12.01 -9.28 -19.92
N ILE A 114 10.79 -9.57 -19.47
CA ILE A 114 10.20 -10.90 -19.57
C ILE A 114 8.78 -10.81 -20.12
N THR A 115 8.48 -11.68 -21.10
CA THR A 115 7.14 -11.79 -21.70
C THR A 115 6.21 -12.61 -20.83
N TYR A 116 4.89 -12.54 -21.08
CA TYR A 116 3.90 -13.38 -20.38
C TYR A 116 4.20 -14.87 -20.54
N ARG A 117 4.60 -15.32 -21.73
CA ARG A 117 4.99 -16.72 -22.00
C ARG A 117 6.20 -17.12 -21.16
N ALA A 118 7.27 -16.34 -21.22
CA ALA A 118 8.49 -16.65 -20.47
C ALA A 118 8.28 -16.58 -18.96
N LEU A 119 7.42 -15.69 -18.48
CA LEU A 119 7.04 -15.62 -17.06
C LEU A 119 6.23 -16.85 -16.65
N LEU A 120 5.24 -17.27 -17.47
CA LEU A 120 4.47 -18.49 -17.26
C LEU A 120 5.37 -19.73 -17.17
N GLU A 121 6.32 -19.87 -18.10
CA GLU A 121 7.28 -20.99 -18.11
C GLU A 121 8.14 -21.02 -16.83
N ARG A 122 8.63 -19.86 -16.36
CA ARG A 122 9.37 -19.76 -15.09
C ARG A 122 8.49 -20.12 -13.89
N VAL A 123 7.25 -19.66 -13.86
CA VAL A 123 6.28 -19.98 -12.81
C VAL A 123 5.99 -21.47 -12.80
N CYS A 124 5.76 -22.10 -13.95
CA CYS A 124 5.52 -23.53 -14.05
C CYS A 124 6.70 -24.37 -13.56
N ARG A 125 7.93 -24.04 -13.99
CA ARG A 125 9.15 -24.71 -13.50
C ARG A 125 9.29 -24.60 -11.99
N PHE A 126 9.04 -23.42 -11.43
CA PHE A 126 9.15 -23.24 -9.98
C PHE A 126 8.00 -23.91 -9.22
N ALA A 127 6.79 -23.91 -9.75
CA ALA A 127 5.66 -24.65 -9.20
C ALA A 127 5.92 -26.17 -9.14
N ASN A 128 6.48 -26.74 -10.21
CA ASN A 128 6.90 -28.14 -10.25
C ASN A 128 8.01 -28.40 -9.22
N ALA A 129 8.99 -27.51 -9.10
CA ALA A 129 10.05 -27.60 -8.08
C ALA A 129 9.48 -27.59 -6.66
N LEU A 130 8.48 -26.76 -6.37
CA LEU A 130 7.78 -26.77 -5.08
C LEU A 130 7.07 -28.10 -4.83
N HIS A 131 6.37 -28.67 -5.83
CA HIS A 131 5.75 -29.99 -5.75
C HIS A 131 6.78 -31.09 -5.46
N THR A 132 7.93 -31.09 -6.14
CA THR A 132 9.02 -32.02 -5.92
C THR A 132 9.56 -31.96 -4.50
N ARG A 133 9.46 -30.78 -3.85
CA ARG A 133 9.81 -30.60 -2.42
C ARG A 133 8.67 -30.92 -1.45
N GLY A 134 7.55 -31.45 -1.96
CA GLY A 134 6.40 -31.87 -1.17
C GLY A 134 5.46 -30.73 -0.75
N ILE A 135 5.64 -29.52 -1.31
CA ILE A 135 4.71 -28.40 -1.08
C ILE A 135 3.44 -28.63 -1.89
N LYS A 136 2.30 -28.47 -1.26
CA LYS A 136 0.98 -28.77 -1.84
C LYS A 136 -0.06 -27.71 -1.46
N SER A 137 -1.24 -27.82 -2.05
CA SER A 137 -2.39 -26.97 -1.74
C SER A 137 -2.67 -26.93 -0.22
N GLY A 138 -2.84 -25.71 0.30
CA GLY A 138 -3.05 -25.44 1.72
C GLY A 138 -1.79 -25.32 2.59
N ASP A 139 -0.60 -25.65 2.05
CA ASP A 139 0.66 -25.36 2.74
C ASP A 139 0.95 -23.85 2.75
N ARG A 140 1.70 -23.38 3.76
CA ARG A 140 2.10 -21.99 3.89
C ARG A 140 3.58 -21.84 3.58
N VAL A 141 3.87 -20.98 2.61
CA VAL A 141 5.21 -20.68 2.13
C VAL A 141 5.54 -19.23 2.48
N VAL A 142 6.60 -19.02 3.25
CA VAL A 142 7.08 -17.66 3.54
C VAL A 142 8.07 -17.24 2.45
N ILE A 143 7.89 -16.00 1.95
CA ILE A 143 8.71 -15.38 0.92
C ILE A 143 9.41 -14.17 1.54
N TYR A 144 10.73 -14.24 1.67
CA TYR A 144 11.59 -13.18 2.19
C TYR A 144 12.60 -12.77 1.11
N MET A 145 12.12 -11.96 0.16
CA MET A 145 12.77 -11.69 -1.12
C MET A 145 12.82 -10.18 -1.41
N PRO A 146 13.81 -9.71 -2.18
CA PRO A 146 13.80 -8.37 -2.73
C PRO A 146 12.75 -8.24 -3.84
N MET A 147 12.48 -6.99 -4.26
CA MET A 147 11.80 -6.71 -5.52
C MET A 147 12.59 -7.32 -6.66
N SER A 148 11.98 -8.29 -7.36
CA SER A 148 12.61 -9.08 -8.41
C SER A 148 11.56 -9.82 -9.24
N ILE A 149 11.93 -10.29 -10.41
CA ILE A 149 11.11 -11.22 -11.19
C ILE A 149 10.89 -12.50 -10.39
N GLU A 150 11.92 -12.99 -9.72
CA GLU A 150 11.89 -14.22 -8.91
C GLU A 150 10.94 -14.11 -7.70
N GLY A 151 10.81 -12.93 -7.11
CA GLY A 151 9.81 -12.67 -6.06
C GLY A 151 8.37 -12.82 -6.58
N ILE A 152 8.09 -12.27 -7.76
CA ILE A 152 6.80 -12.45 -8.44
C ILE A 152 6.57 -13.91 -8.84
N VAL A 153 7.59 -14.57 -9.38
CA VAL A 153 7.55 -16.00 -9.73
C VAL A 153 7.20 -16.84 -8.51
N ALA A 154 7.80 -16.55 -7.36
CA ALA A 154 7.52 -17.26 -6.11
C ALA A 154 6.05 -17.11 -5.67
N MET A 155 5.50 -15.90 -5.71
CA MET A 155 4.09 -15.64 -5.37
C MET A 155 3.14 -16.37 -6.34
N GLN A 156 3.39 -16.24 -7.65
CA GLN A 156 2.57 -16.86 -8.68
C GLN A 156 2.66 -18.40 -8.68
N ALA A 157 3.82 -18.96 -8.39
CA ALA A 157 4.00 -20.42 -8.28
C ALA A 157 3.26 -20.98 -7.07
N CYS A 158 3.31 -20.33 -5.92
CA CYS A 158 2.48 -20.69 -4.76
C CYS A 158 0.99 -20.67 -5.12
N ALA A 159 0.51 -19.59 -5.73
CA ALA A 159 -0.87 -19.47 -6.18
C ALA A 159 -1.26 -20.58 -7.18
N ARG A 160 -0.33 -20.95 -8.08
CA ARG A 160 -0.58 -21.99 -9.09
C ARG A 160 -0.86 -23.35 -8.48
N ILE A 161 -0.13 -23.72 -7.43
CA ILE A 161 -0.30 -25.02 -6.74
C ILE A 161 -1.28 -24.96 -5.56
N GLY A 162 -1.96 -23.84 -5.33
CA GLY A 162 -2.87 -23.66 -4.20
C GLY A 162 -2.18 -23.54 -2.85
N ALA A 163 -0.87 -23.30 -2.80
CA ALA A 163 -0.16 -22.98 -1.56
C ALA A 163 -0.42 -21.51 -1.18
N THR A 164 -0.64 -21.27 0.11
CA THR A 164 -0.83 -19.92 0.65
C THR A 164 0.51 -19.27 0.90
N HIS A 165 0.82 -18.15 0.25
CA HIS A 165 2.07 -17.46 0.52
C HIS A 165 1.93 -16.39 1.61
N SER A 166 3.03 -16.11 2.29
CA SER A 166 3.16 -14.99 3.22
C SER A 166 4.47 -14.26 2.94
N VAL A 167 4.36 -13.10 2.31
CA VAL A 167 5.54 -12.30 1.96
C VAL A 167 5.95 -11.47 3.16
N VAL A 168 7.22 -11.52 3.50
CA VAL A 168 7.85 -10.71 4.54
C VAL A 168 8.81 -9.73 3.87
N PHE A 169 8.67 -8.45 4.20
CA PHE A 169 9.50 -7.40 3.62
C PHE A 169 10.99 -7.68 3.87
N GLY A 170 11.80 -7.66 2.81
CA GLY A 170 13.24 -7.98 2.85
C GLY A 170 14.10 -7.06 3.74
N GLY A 171 13.50 -6.01 4.27
CA GLY A 171 14.12 -5.11 5.24
C GLY A 171 13.81 -5.45 6.71
N PHE A 172 13.00 -6.46 7.01
CA PHE A 172 12.71 -6.85 8.39
C PHE A 172 13.84 -7.65 9.02
N SER A 173 13.92 -7.58 10.36
CA SER A 173 14.90 -8.32 11.15
C SER A 173 14.62 -9.84 11.15
N SER A 174 15.62 -10.61 11.55
CA SER A 174 15.52 -12.05 11.79
C SER A 174 14.42 -12.41 12.79
N LYS A 175 14.25 -11.63 13.85
CA LYS A 175 13.17 -11.80 14.83
C LYS A 175 11.80 -11.61 14.20
N SER A 176 11.60 -10.52 13.45
CA SER A 176 10.34 -10.26 12.76
C SER A 176 9.99 -11.34 11.73
N LEU A 177 10.99 -11.88 11.03
CA LEU A 177 10.82 -12.99 10.11
C LEU A 177 10.42 -14.28 10.86
N ASN A 178 11.12 -14.61 11.95
CA ASN A 178 10.80 -15.78 12.78
C ASN A 178 9.36 -15.73 13.31
N GLU A 179 8.96 -14.63 13.92
CA GLU A 179 7.61 -14.47 14.49
C GLU A 179 6.52 -14.75 13.44
N ARG A 180 6.71 -14.29 12.20
CA ARG A 180 5.77 -14.53 11.10
C ARG A 180 5.80 -15.97 10.62
N MET A 181 6.98 -16.58 10.48
CA MET A 181 7.11 -18.01 10.12
C MET A 181 6.43 -18.92 11.14
N VAL A 182 6.63 -18.64 12.43
CA VAL A 182 6.01 -19.38 13.52
C VAL A 182 4.49 -19.22 13.50
N ASN A 183 4.01 -17.99 13.43
CA ASN A 183 2.57 -17.70 13.49
C ASN A 183 1.82 -18.29 12.29
N VAL A 184 2.38 -18.18 11.08
CA VAL A 184 1.74 -18.74 9.89
C VAL A 184 1.85 -20.26 9.81
N GLY A 185 2.76 -20.87 10.57
CA GLY A 185 3.08 -22.28 10.48
C GLY A 185 3.74 -22.64 9.14
N ALA A 186 4.81 -21.93 8.81
CA ALA A 186 5.51 -22.08 7.53
C ALA A 186 6.07 -23.48 7.32
N THR A 187 5.90 -24.02 6.10
CA THR A 187 6.46 -25.33 5.69
C THR A 187 7.69 -25.18 4.80
N ALA A 188 7.86 -24.03 4.15
CA ALA A 188 9.02 -23.67 3.36
C ALA A 188 9.32 -22.17 3.46
N LEU A 189 10.58 -21.82 3.22
CA LEU A 189 11.06 -20.45 3.12
C LEU A 189 11.74 -20.23 1.77
N ILE A 190 11.34 -19.16 1.06
CA ILE A 190 12.00 -18.69 -0.16
C ILE A 190 12.70 -17.38 0.16
N THR A 191 13.99 -17.30 -0.10
CA THR A 191 14.82 -16.12 0.16
C THR A 191 15.86 -15.90 -0.94
N CYS A 192 16.77 -14.96 -0.78
CA CYS A 192 17.91 -14.78 -1.67
C CYS A 192 19.21 -14.76 -0.87
N ASP A 193 20.34 -14.90 -1.59
CA ASP A 193 21.66 -14.72 -0.98
C ASP A 193 21.79 -13.34 -0.35
N GLU A 194 21.71 -12.29 -1.16
CA GLU A 194 21.79 -10.90 -0.76
C GLU A 194 20.80 -10.06 -1.58
N GLN A 195 20.26 -9.01 -0.98
CA GLN A 195 19.47 -7.97 -1.65
C GLN A 195 20.36 -6.77 -1.93
N MET A 196 20.26 -6.21 -3.15
CA MET A 196 20.88 -4.92 -3.46
C MET A 196 19.88 -3.79 -3.16
N ARG A 197 20.35 -2.76 -2.44
CA ARG A 197 19.51 -1.60 -2.11
C ARG A 197 20.35 -0.36 -1.88
N GLY A 198 20.19 0.65 -2.76
CA GLY A 198 20.95 1.91 -2.67
C GLY A 198 22.46 1.71 -2.73
N GLY A 199 22.93 0.82 -3.63
CA GLY A 199 24.34 0.48 -3.80
C GLY A 199 24.92 -0.44 -2.73
N LYS A 200 24.11 -0.95 -1.80
CA LYS A 200 24.56 -1.82 -0.69
C LYS A 200 23.96 -3.21 -0.78
N ALA A 201 24.77 -4.23 -0.51
CA ALA A 201 24.33 -5.61 -0.38
C ALA A 201 23.81 -5.84 1.06
N LEU A 202 22.60 -6.40 1.18
CA LEU A 202 21.97 -6.78 2.45
C LEU A 202 21.88 -8.31 2.52
N PRO A 203 22.40 -8.96 3.59
CA PRO A 203 22.57 -10.41 3.65
C PRO A 203 21.27 -11.12 4.07
N LEU A 204 20.29 -11.27 3.17
CA LEU A 204 18.98 -11.85 3.50
C LEU A 204 19.09 -13.31 3.95
N LYS A 205 19.94 -14.12 3.31
CA LYS A 205 20.13 -15.52 3.72
C LYS A 205 20.65 -15.65 5.16
N ASN A 206 21.55 -14.75 5.58
CA ASN A 206 22.06 -14.74 6.95
C ASN A 206 20.93 -14.42 7.94
N LEU A 207 20.11 -13.41 7.64
CA LEU A 207 18.93 -13.06 8.46
C LEU A 207 17.90 -14.19 8.50
N ALA A 208 17.73 -14.91 7.39
CA ALA A 208 16.87 -16.09 7.33
C ALA A 208 17.39 -17.24 8.22
N ASP A 209 18.70 -17.49 8.20
CA ASP A 209 19.33 -18.49 9.06
C ASP A 209 19.23 -18.13 10.55
N GLU A 210 19.45 -16.87 10.89
CA GLU A 210 19.25 -16.36 12.26
C GLU A 210 17.79 -16.52 12.69
N ALA A 211 16.83 -16.22 11.82
CA ALA A 211 15.42 -16.39 12.10
C ALA A 211 15.05 -17.85 12.38
N LEU A 212 15.55 -18.78 11.59
CA LEU A 212 15.33 -20.20 11.79
C LEU A 212 15.99 -20.72 13.08
N ALA A 213 17.16 -20.16 13.44
CA ALA A 213 17.88 -20.53 14.67
C ALA A 213 17.16 -20.09 15.96
N LEU A 214 16.22 -19.13 15.88
CA LEU A 214 15.37 -18.75 17.02
C LEU A 214 14.39 -19.85 17.43
N GLY A 215 14.15 -20.86 16.57
CA GLY A 215 13.28 -22.00 16.85
C GLY A 215 11.80 -21.75 16.50
N GLY A 216 10.97 -22.77 16.72
CA GLY A 216 9.54 -22.73 16.40
C GLY A 216 9.21 -22.90 14.92
N CYS A 217 10.22 -23.08 14.05
CA CYS A 217 10.10 -23.21 12.61
C CYS A 217 10.49 -24.61 12.11
N GLU A 218 10.35 -25.65 12.93
CA GLU A 218 10.81 -27.02 12.63
C GLU A 218 10.07 -27.65 11.44
N ALA A 219 8.91 -27.09 11.07
CA ALA A 219 8.16 -27.49 9.88
C ALA A 219 8.81 -27.01 8.57
N VAL A 220 9.68 -26.00 8.61
CA VAL A 220 10.42 -25.51 7.44
C VAL A 220 11.52 -26.53 7.08
N LYS A 221 11.22 -27.38 6.10
CA LYS A 221 12.15 -28.42 5.62
C LYS A 221 13.00 -27.98 4.44
N SER A 222 12.58 -26.94 3.72
CA SER A 222 13.26 -26.42 2.54
C SER A 222 13.44 -24.91 2.66
N VAL A 223 14.67 -24.44 2.44
CA VAL A 223 15.03 -23.03 2.26
C VAL A 223 15.52 -22.87 0.83
N ILE A 224 14.70 -22.25 -0.01
CA ILE A 224 14.99 -22.07 -1.42
C ILE A 224 15.60 -20.69 -1.63
N VAL A 225 16.82 -20.65 -2.17
CA VAL A 225 17.66 -19.45 -2.24
C VAL A 225 17.81 -18.98 -3.69
N TYR A 226 17.34 -17.80 -3.98
CA TYR A 226 17.63 -17.09 -5.23
C TYR A 226 19.05 -16.52 -5.18
N ARG A 227 19.88 -16.81 -6.19
CA ARG A 227 21.23 -16.28 -6.34
C ARG A 227 21.16 -14.92 -7.02
N ARG A 228 21.08 -13.83 -6.22
CA ARG A 228 20.98 -12.46 -6.75
C ARG A 228 22.37 -11.83 -7.00
N THR A 229 23.27 -11.90 -6.02
CA THR A 229 24.60 -11.29 -6.10
C THR A 229 25.71 -12.30 -6.34
N GLY A 230 25.52 -13.55 -5.95
CA GLY A 230 26.56 -14.57 -5.90
C GLY A 230 27.47 -14.43 -4.68
N GLY A 231 27.05 -13.64 -3.67
CA GLY A 231 27.75 -13.49 -2.41
C GLY A 231 27.90 -14.81 -1.65
N LYS A 232 28.88 -14.89 -0.75
CA LYS A 232 29.09 -16.05 0.09
C LYS A 232 28.02 -16.12 1.17
N VAL A 233 27.30 -17.23 1.24
CA VAL A 233 26.29 -17.50 2.25
C VAL A 233 26.61 -18.80 2.99
N ALA A 234 26.23 -18.90 4.26
CA ALA A 234 26.22 -20.15 4.98
C ALA A 234 25.25 -21.14 4.30
N TRP A 235 25.61 -22.42 4.27
CA TRP A 235 24.84 -23.43 3.58
C TRP A 235 24.60 -24.63 4.48
N HIS A 236 23.34 -25.05 4.61
CA HIS A 236 22.92 -26.19 5.40
C HIS A 236 22.48 -27.30 4.45
N GLU A 237 23.33 -28.29 4.30
CA GLU A 237 23.06 -29.45 3.45
C GLU A 237 21.76 -30.17 3.83
N GLY A 238 20.98 -30.55 2.81
CA GLY A 238 19.67 -31.20 2.98
C GLY A 238 18.50 -30.25 3.23
N ARG A 239 18.76 -29.00 3.61
CA ARG A 239 17.74 -27.96 3.82
C ARG A 239 17.78 -26.88 2.72
N ASP A 240 18.96 -26.38 2.42
CA ASP A 240 19.17 -25.23 1.53
C ASP A 240 19.31 -25.70 0.08
N LEU A 241 18.66 -24.98 -0.83
CA LEU A 241 18.53 -25.35 -2.22
C LEU A 241 18.62 -24.10 -3.10
N TRP A 242 19.49 -24.11 -4.12
CA TRP A 242 19.52 -23.02 -5.09
C TRP A 242 18.28 -23.06 -6.00
N MET A 243 17.57 -21.95 -6.12
CA MET A 243 16.35 -21.83 -6.92
C MET A 243 16.61 -22.21 -8.39
N HIS A 244 17.71 -21.75 -8.97
CA HIS A 244 18.06 -22.02 -10.36
C HIS A 244 18.41 -23.50 -10.61
N GLU A 245 19.04 -24.18 -9.66
CA GLU A 245 19.34 -25.60 -9.78
C GLU A 245 18.07 -26.45 -9.67
N LEU A 246 17.18 -26.09 -8.72
CA LEU A 246 15.88 -26.75 -8.55
C LEU A 246 15.01 -26.68 -9.81
N THR A 247 15.02 -25.55 -10.51
CA THR A 247 14.15 -25.33 -11.66
C THR A 247 14.71 -25.82 -12.99
N GLN A 248 16.03 -26.10 -13.05
CA GLN A 248 16.73 -26.39 -14.30
C GLN A 248 16.18 -27.60 -15.06
N SER A 249 15.81 -28.66 -14.34
CA SER A 249 15.28 -29.92 -14.93
C SER A 249 13.77 -30.02 -14.93
N GLU A 250 13.07 -29.06 -14.35
CA GLU A 250 11.61 -29.08 -14.26
C GLU A 250 10.94 -28.71 -15.58
N ALA A 251 9.76 -29.29 -15.82
CA ALA A 251 8.96 -28.95 -16.99
C ALA A 251 8.48 -27.50 -16.95
N ASP A 252 8.43 -26.87 -18.12
CA ASP A 252 7.92 -25.50 -18.32
C ASP A 252 6.39 -25.42 -18.38
N THR A 253 5.72 -26.52 -18.15
CA THR A 253 4.27 -26.63 -18.02
C THR A 253 3.92 -27.23 -16.65
N CYS A 254 2.89 -26.71 -16.03
CA CYS A 254 2.35 -27.19 -14.76
C CYS A 254 0.85 -26.89 -14.74
N GLU A 255 0.02 -27.91 -14.62
CA GLU A 255 -1.42 -27.70 -14.50
C GLU A 255 -1.74 -26.90 -13.25
N PRO A 256 -2.62 -25.87 -13.33
CA PRO A 256 -3.00 -25.10 -12.16
C PRO A 256 -3.89 -25.93 -11.24
N GLU A 257 -3.67 -25.82 -9.95
CA GLU A 257 -4.59 -26.33 -8.94
C GLU A 257 -5.85 -25.46 -8.92
N TRP A 258 -7.00 -26.01 -9.33
CA TRP A 258 -8.27 -25.32 -9.29
C TRP A 258 -8.81 -25.29 -7.87
N VAL A 259 -8.77 -24.11 -7.25
CA VAL A 259 -9.16 -23.92 -5.85
C VAL A 259 -10.50 -23.20 -5.75
N GLY A 260 -11.20 -23.37 -4.64
CA GLY A 260 -12.41 -22.60 -4.36
C GLY A 260 -12.12 -21.09 -4.25
N ALA A 261 -13.09 -20.26 -4.55
CA ALA A 261 -12.94 -18.81 -4.48
C ALA A 261 -12.52 -18.31 -3.09
N GLU A 262 -12.93 -18.99 -2.04
CA GLU A 262 -12.59 -18.69 -0.63
C GLU A 262 -11.26 -19.32 -0.16
N HIS A 263 -10.59 -20.09 -1.01
CA HIS A 263 -9.27 -20.64 -0.69
C HIS A 263 -8.28 -19.51 -0.36
N PRO A 264 -7.52 -19.60 0.75
CA PRO A 264 -6.56 -18.57 1.12
C PRO A 264 -5.47 -18.39 0.05
N LEU A 265 -5.37 -17.19 -0.52
CA LEU A 265 -4.32 -16.86 -1.48
C LEU A 265 -3.04 -16.46 -0.75
N PHE A 266 -3.17 -15.59 0.23
CA PHE A 266 -2.04 -15.14 1.04
C PHE A 266 -2.45 -14.70 2.44
N ILE A 267 -1.44 -14.61 3.30
CA ILE A 267 -1.51 -14.03 4.64
C ILE A 267 -0.45 -12.95 4.72
N LEU A 268 -0.87 -11.71 4.93
CA LEU A 268 0.03 -10.56 5.00
C LEU A 268 -0.03 -9.92 6.39
N TYR A 269 1.12 -9.77 7.03
CA TYR A 269 1.21 -9.24 8.38
C TYR A 269 1.23 -7.72 8.41
N THR A 270 0.35 -7.14 9.20
CA THR A 270 0.32 -5.70 9.51
C THR A 270 0.69 -5.44 10.96
N SER A 271 1.19 -4.24 11.26
CA SER A 271 1.40 -3.81 12.64
C SER A 271 0.06 -3.70 13.37
N GLY A 272 -0.06 -4.36 14.52
CA GLY A 272 -1.23 -4.20 15.39
C GLY A 272 -1.05 -3.04 16.37
N SER A 273 -2.15 -2.45 16.83
CA SER A 273 -2.16 -1.46 17.92
C SER A 273 -1.56 -2.01 19.22
N THR A 274 -1.62 -3.32 19.42
CA THR A 274 -1.07 -4.05 20.59
C THR A 274 0.41 -4.44 20.44
N GLY A 275 1.08 -4.05 19.33
CA GLY A 275 2.47 -4.42 19.05
C GLY A 275 2.64 -5.82 18.41
N ILE A 276 1.68 -6.72 18.56
CA ILE A 276 1.71 -8.06 17.94
C ILE A 276 1.17 -7.96 16.50
N PRO A 277 1.95 -8.37 15.48
CA PRO A 277 1.49 -8.35 14.10
C PRO A 277 0.21 -9.17 13.89
N LYS A 278 -0.68 -8.68 13.00
CA LYS A 278 -1.91 -9.36 12.58
C LYS A 278 -1.69 -10.01 11.22
N GLY A 279 -1.89 -11.30 11.09
CA GLY A 279 -1.88 -12.00 9.81
C GLY A 279 -3.21 -11.80 9.08
N VAL A 280 -3.28 -10.83 8.19
CA VAL A 280 -4.47 -10.55 7.37
C VAL A 280 -4.59 -11.60 6.28
N GLN A 281 -5.68 -12.37 6.30
CA GLN A 281 -5.94 -13.44 5.34
C GLN A 281 -6.85 -12.94 4.21
N HIS A 282 -6.42 -13.14 2.96
CA HIS A 282 -7.22 -12.87 1.76
C HIS A 282 -7.56 -14.14 0.98
N SER A 283 -8.78 -14.15 0.41
CA SER A 283 -9.26 -15.23 -0.45
C SER A 283 -8.82 -15.04 -1.90
N THR A 284 -8.80 -16.13 -2.67
CA THR A 284 -8.34 -16.14 -4.07
C THR A 284 -9.29 -15.36 -4.99
N GLY A 285 -10.58 -15.67 -4.97
CA GLY A 285 -11.54 -15.11 -5.94
C GLY A 285 -11.83 -13.64 -5.70
N GLY A 286 -12.21 -13.29 -4.47
CA GLY A 286 -12.62 -11.93 -4.12
C GLY A 286 -11.47 -10.92 -4.24
N PHE A 287 -10.29 -11.28 -3.75
CA PHE A 287 -9.11 -10.44 -3.85
C PHE A 287 -8.70 -10.18 -5.30
N LEU A 288 -8.55 -11.25 -6.10
CA LEU A 288 -8.07 -11.12 -7.48
C LEU A 288 -9.04 -10.32 -8.34
N MET A 289 -10.35 -10.56 -8.18
CA MET A 289 -11.38 -9.83 -8.89
C MET A 289 -11.27 -8.32 -8.63
N TRP A 290 -11.14 -7.93 -7.36
CA TRP A 290 -11.12 -6.52 -7.01
C TRP A 290 -9.79 -5.85 -7.39
N ALA A 291 -8.65 -6.51 -7.21
CA ALA A 291 -7.37 -6.01 -7.68
C ALA A 291 -7.38 -5.72 -9.19
N ALA A 292 -7.90 -6.64 -9.99
CA ALA A 292 -8.02 -6.46 -11.43
C ALA A 292 -9.06 -5.37 -11.81
N GLN A 293 -10.19 -5.32 -11.11
CA GLN A 293 -11.25 -4.33 -11.38
C GLN A 293 -10.81 -2.91 -11.04
N THR A 294 -10.10 -2.72 -9.93
CA THR A 294 -9.60 -1.39 -9.55
C THR A 294 -8.48 -0.91 -10.47
N MET A 295 -7.66 -1.80 -11.04
CA MET A 295 -6.75 -1.41 -12.14
C MET A 295 -7.50 -0.77 -13.31
N LYS A 296 -8.65 -1.32 -13.69
CA LYS A 296 -9.46 -0.78 -14.80
C LYS A 296 -10.19 0.51 -14.45
N TRP A 297 -10.62 0.67 -13.20
CA TRP A 297 -11.42 1.82 -12.80
C TRP A 297 -10.59 3.01 -12.35
N THR A 298 -9.64 2.79 -11.43
CA THR A 298 -8.88 3.88 -10.82
C THR A 298 -7.66 4.31 -11.63
N PHE A 299 -7.05 3.39 -12.38
CA PHE A 299 -5.95 3.71 -13.27
C PHE A 299 -6.34 3.76 -14.74
N ASP A 300 -7.62 3.44 -15.05
CA ASP A 300 -8.07 3.29 -16.44
C ASP A 300 -7.07 2.45 -17.27
N ALA A 301 -6.51 1.42 -16.62
CA ALA A 301 -5.37 0.68 -17.11
C ALA A 301 -5.73 -0.16 -18.33
N LYS A 302 -4.88 -0.09 -19.33
CA LYS A 302 -5.00 -0.76 -20.62
C LYS A 302 -3.80 -1.65 -20.86
N ARG A 303 -3.94 -2.63 -21.74
CA ARG A 303 -2.81 -3.50 -22.12
C ARG A 303 -1.63 -2.74 -22.71
N SER A 304 -1.89 -1.61 -23.38
CA SER A 304 -0.85 -0.74 -23.96
C SER A 304 -0.09 0.08 -22.92
N ASP A 305 -0.54 0.09 -21.67
CA ASP A 305 0.13 0.86 -20.62
C ASP A 305 1.42 0.18 -20.15
N VAL A 306 2.34 1.03 -19.74
CA VAL A 306 3.49 0.67 -18.92
C VAL A 306 3.21 1.22 -17.51
N PHE A 307 2.76 0.32 -16.65
CA PHE A 307 2.39 0.64 -15.28
C PHE A 307 3.57 0.52 -14.34
N TRP A 308 3.81 1.50 -13.50
CA TRP A 308 4.85 1.41 -12.48
C TRP A 308 4.31 1.76 -11.10
N CYS A 309 4.28 0.76 -10.23
CA CYS A 309 4.05 0.93 -8.80
C CYS A 309 5.38 0.81 -8.06
N THR A 310 5.71 1.81 -7.23
CA THR A 310 6.99 1.85 -6.48
C THR A 310 6.95 1.13 -5.14
N ALA A 311 5.84 0.46 -4.83
CA ALA A 311 5.71 -0.33 -3.60
C ALA A 311 6.57 -1.61 -3.65
N ASP A 312 6.70 -2.25 -2.49
CA ASP A 312 7.37 -3.54 -2.33
C ASP A 312 6.33 -4.67 -2.21
N ILE A 313 6.67 -5.87 -2.71
CA ILE A 313 5.81 -7.07 -2.58
C ILE A 313 5.57 -7.48 -1.13
N GLY A 314 6.36 -7.03 -0.19
CA GLY A 314 6.15 -7.20 1.25
C GLY A 314 4.97 -6.42 1.83
N TRP A 315 4.29 -5.60 1.02
CA TRP A 315 3.12 -4.81 1.39
C TRP A 315 1.91 -5.15 0.52
N ILE A 316 0.72 -4.80 1.00
CA ILE A 316 -0.52 -5.06 0.23
C ILE A 316 -0.51 -4.38 -1.14
N THR A 317 0.07 -3.19 -1.25
CA THR A 317 0.17 -2.48 -2.53
C THR A 317 0.98 -3.28 -3.55
N GLY A 318 2.06 -3.93 -3.11
CA GLY A 318 2.83 -4.84 -3.96
C GLY A 318 2.08 -6.12 -4.33
N HIS A 319 1.21 -6.63 -3.46
CA HIS A 319 0.33 -7.75 -3.80
C HIS A 319 -0.69 -7.33 -4.86
N SER A 320 -1.49 -6.30 -4.56
CA SER A 320 -2.62 -5.90 -5.40
C SER A 320 -2.17 -5.27 -6.72
N TYR A 321 -1.11 -4.45 -6.72
CA TYR A 321 -0.74 -3.60 -7.86
C TYR A 321 0.67 -3.86 -8.40
N ILE A 322 1.28 -5.01 -8.06
CA ILE A 322 2.48 -5.53 -8.72
C ILE A 322 2.30 -7.03 -9.04
N ALA A 323 2.11 -7.87 -8.01
CA ALA A 323 2.11 -9.32 -8.20
C ALA A 323 0.85 -9.86 -8.90
N TYR A 324 -0.31 -9.20 -8.72
CA TYR A 324 -1.60 -9.71 -9.19
C TYR A 324 -2.34 -8.79 -10.16
N GLY A 325 -2.70 -7.58 -9.78
CA GLY A 325 -3.55 -6.68 -10.57
C GLY A 325 -3.06 -6.41 -11.99
N PRO A 326 -1.84 -5.92 -12.19
CA PRO A 326 -1.30 -5.65 -13.53
C PRO A 326 -1.25 -6.90 -14.40
N LEU A 327 -0.83 -8.04 -13.84
CA LEU A 327 -0.78 -9.31 -14.55
C LEU A 327 -2.19 -9.82 -14.89
N ALA A 328 -3.14 -9.68 -13.97
CA ALA A 328 -4.52 -10.10 -14.21
C ALA A 328 -5.19 -9.34 -15.37
N ILE A 329 -4.83 -8.09 -15.62
CA ILE A 329 -5.34 -7.32 -16.78
C ILE A 329 -4.49 -7.43 -18.04
N GLY A 330 -3.33 -8.09 -17.98
CA GLY A 330 -2.43 -8.29 -19.11
C GLY A 330 -1.59 -7.05 -19.45
N ALA A 331 -1.32 -6.15 -18.50
CA ALA A 331 -0.51 -4.95 -18.68
C ALA A 331 1.00 -5.25 -18.63
N THR A 332 1.81 -4.33 -19.16
CA THR A 332 3.25 -4.28 -18.88
C THR A 332 3.47 -3.51 -17.58
N GLN A 333 4.35 -4.00 -16.72
CA GLN A 333 4.72 -3.29 -15.50
C GLN A 333 6.23 -3.13 -15.35
N VAL A 334 6.64 -2.04 -14.70
CA VAL A 334 8.02 -1.83 -14.25
C VAL A 334 8.13 -2.34 -12.81
N VAL A 335 9.17 -3.11 -12.53
CA VAL A 335 9.52 -3.60 -11.19
C VAL A 335 10.94 -3.11 -10.88
N PHE A 336 11.10 -2.40 -9.79
CA PHE A 336 12.34 -1.75 -9.41
C PHE A 336 12.87 -2.28 -8.09
N GLU A 337 14.15 -2.71 -8.09
CA GLU A 337 14.83 -3.23 -6.91
C GLU A 337 15.35 -2.13 -5.98
N GLY A 338 15.70 -0.97 -6.53
CA GLY A 338 16.46 0.07 -5.85
C GLY A 338 15.63 1.04 -4.99
N VAL A 339 16.18 2.21 -4.77
CA VAL A 339 15.57 3.30 -4.01
C VAL A 339 15.52 4.59 -4.86
N PRO A 340 14.59 5.53 -4.57
CA PRO A 340 14.39 6.71 -5.40
C PRO A 340 15.59 7.68 -5.43
N THR A 341 16.50 7.55 -4.46
CA THR A 341 17.65 8.47 -4.27
C THR A 341 18.99 7.90 -4.70
N TRP A 342 19.04 6.70 -5.26
CA TRP A 342 20.28 6.07 -5.71
C TRP A 342 20.26 5.79 -7.24
N PRO A 343 21.34 6.13 -7.96
CA PRO A 343 22.56 6.84 -7.53
C PRO A 343 22.37 8.34 -7.25
N ASN A 344 21.24 8.90 -7.65
CA ASN A 344 20.84 10.28 -7.39
C ASN A 344 19.30 10.39 -7.30
N ALA A 345 18.80 11.52 -6.84
CA ALA A 345 17.36 11.73 -6.63
C ALA A 345 16.53 11.96 -7.92
N GLY A 346 17.17 11.96 -9.09
CA GLY A 346 16.50 11.93 -10.40
C GLY A 346 16.11 10.53 -10.86
N ARG A 347 16.43 9.48 -10.08
CA ARG A 347 16.27 8.08 -10.47
C ARG A 347 14.85 7.73 -10.95
N PHE A 348 13.82 8.20 -10.29
CA PHE A 348 12.45 7.91 -10.72
C PHE A 348 12.12 8.54 -12.06
N TRP A 349 12.58 9.76 -12.29
CA TRP A 349 12.33 10.48 -13.53
C TRP A 349 13.10 9.87 -14.71
N GLU A 350 14.35 9.47 -14.47
CA GLU A 350 15.16 8.72 -15.45
C GLU A 350 14.47 7.40 -15.86
N MET A 351 13.88 6.69 -14.90
CA MET A 351 13.18 5.43 -15.19
C MET A 351 11.89 5.64 -15.95
N ILE A 352 11.11 6.70 -15.62
CA ILE A 352 9.90 7.05 -16.37
C ILE A 352 10.23 7.34 -17.82
N GLU A 353 11.23 8.19 -18.07
CA GLU A 353 11.73 8.50 -19.42
C GLU A 353 12.25 7.23 -20.14
N LYS A 354 13.13 6.47 -19.49
CA LYS A 354 13.76 5.27 -20.06
C LYS A 354 12.77 4.18 -20.45
N HIS A 355 11.76 3.93 -19.60
CA HIS A 355 10.79 2.86 -19.80
C HIS A 355 9.48 3.33 -20.39
N GLN A 356 9.33 4.62 -20.68
CA GLN A 356 8.12 5.23 -21.21
C GLN A 356 6.90 4.88 -20.37
N VAL A 357 7.04 5.08 -19.05
CA VAL A 357 5.97 4.79 -18.07
C VAL A 357 4.77 5.66 -18.36
N THR A 358 3.59 5.05 -18.42
CA THR A 358 2.32 5.75 -18.70
C THR A 358 1.47 6.00 -17.45
N VAL A 359 1.60 5.12 -16.45
CA VAL A 359 0.92 5.24 -15.15
C VAL A 359 1.94 5.08 -14.04
N PHE A 360 2.07 6.10 -13.21
CA PHE A 360 3.04 6.13 -12.12
C PHE A 360 2.33 6.20 -10.76
N TYR A 361 2.53 5.19 -9.92
CA TYR A 361 1.85 5.01 -8.63
C TYR A 361 2.86 4.92 -7.50
N THR A 362 2.86 5.90 -6.60
CA THR A 362 3.88 6.03 -5.55
C THR A 362 3.32 6.57 -4.23
N ALA A 363 4.16 6.62 -3.19
CA ALA A 363 3.78 7.11 -1.87
C ALA A 363 4.01 8.62 -1.74
N PRO A 364 3.12 9.38 -1.05
CA PRO A 364 3.32 10.79 -0.73
C PRO A 364 4.64 11.09 -0.01
N THR A 365 5.11 10.19 0.85
CA THR A 365 6.43 10.31 1.50
C THR A 365 7.57 10.35 0.49
N ALA A 366 7.54 9.52 -0.56
CA ALA A 366 8.54 9.56 -1.62
C ALA A 366 8.49 10.90 -2.37
N ILE A 367 7.30 11.38 -2.70
CA ILE A 367 7.08 12.67 -3.36
C ILE A 367 7.68 13.80 -2.51
N ARG A 368 7.32 13.90 -1.22
CA ARG A 368 7.85 14.95 -0.32
C ARG A 368 9.38 14.92 -0.22
N SER A 369 9.97 13.73 -0.15
CA SER A 369 11.42 13.59 -0.12
C SER A 369 12.07 14.08 -1.42
N LEU A 370 11.46 13.77 -2.57
CA LEU A 370 11.95 14.20 -3.88
C LEU A 370 11.76 15.71 -4.12
N ILE A 371 10.68 16.32 -3.62
CA ILE A 371 10.49 17.78 -3.60
C ILE A 371 11.67 18.45 -2.90
N LYS A 372 11.95 18.04 -1.65
CA LYS A 372 13.06 18.59 -0.86
C LYS A 372 14.40 18.49 -1.57
N LEU A 373 14.67 17.35 -2.22
CA LEU A 373 15.92 17.12 -2.94
C LEU A 373 15.99 17.95 -4.23
N ALA A 374 14.88 18.10 -4.96
CA ALA A 374 14.81 18.92 -6.16
C ALA A 374 15.00 20.44 -5.87
N GLU A 375 14.54 20.92 -4.72
CA GLU A 375 14.79 22.29 -4.26
C GLU A 375 16.29 22.55 -3.99
N SER A 376 17.00 21.52 -3.50
CA SER A 376 18.44 21.62 -3.19
C SER A 376 19.36 21.37 -4.38
N ASP A 377 18.94 20.55 -5.33
CA ASP A 377 19.67 20.22 -6.56
C ASP A 377 18.74 20.28 -7.79
N PRO A 378 18.74 21.39 -8.54
CA PRO A 378 17.90 21.55 -9.72
C PRO A 378 18.15 20.52 -10.84
N LYS A 379 19.24 19.76 -10.79
CA LYS A 379 19.54 18.74 -11.80
C LYS A 379 18.65 17.51 -11.69
N VAL A 380 18.13 17.25 -10.50
CA VAL A 380 17.23 16.11 -10.21
C VAL A 380 15.74 16.51 -10.23
N HIS A 381 15.44 17.77 -10.61
CA HIS A 381 14.07 18.23 -10.75
C HIS A 381 13.36 17.53 -11.91
N PRO A 382 12.10 17.09 -11.78
CA PRO A 382 11.38 16.36 -12.84
C PRO A 382 11.31 17.11 -14.17
N ASP A 383 11.26 18.44 -14.17
CA ASP A 383 11.24 19.26 -15.40
C ASP A 383 12.51 19.11 -16.27
N ARG A 384 13.52 18.38 -15.81
CA ARG A 384 14.73 18.08 -16.58
C ARG A 384 14.66 16.80 -17.38
N PHE A 385 13.59 16.04 -17.23
CA PHE A 385 13.39 14.73 -17.83
C PHE A 385 12.18 14.74 -18.76
N ASP A 386 12.17 13.87 -19.76
CA ASP A 386 11.00 13.70 -20.62
C ASP A 386 9.98 12.77 -19.95
N LEU A 387 9.01 13.37 -19.29
CA LEU A 387 7.91 12.66 -18.64
C LEU A 387 6.62 12.64 -19.51
N SER A 388 6.71 12.98 -20.78
CA SER A 388 5.57 13.09 -21.70
C SER A 388 4.81 11.77 -21.95
N SER A 389 5.41 10.64 -21.60
CA SER A 389 4.75 9.32 -21.65
C SER A 389 3.66 9.17 -20.57
N LEU A 390 3.75 9.92 -19.47
CA LEU A 390 2.78 9.86 -18.39
C LEU A 390 1.40 10.34 -18.83
N ARG A 391 0.38 9.56 -18.49
CA ARG A 391 -1.02 9.92 -18.67
C ARG A 391 -1.82 9.93 -17.35
N LEU A 392 -1.28 9.33 -16.29
CA LEU A 392 -1.92 9.23 -15.00
C LEU A 392 -0.89 9.08 -13.87
N LEU A 393 -1.14 9.76 -12.76
CA LEU A 393 -0.40 9.66 -11.52
C LEU A 393 -1.29 9.08 -10.42
N GLY A 394 -0.70 8.38 -9.47
CA GLY A 394 -1.44 7.85 -8.32
C GLY A 394 -0.64 7.96 -7.03
N THR A 395 -1.36 8.06 -5.91
CA THR A 395 -0.77 8.10 -4.56
C THR A 395 -1.37 7.05 -3.64
N VAL A 396 -0.56 6.52 -2.74
CA VAL A 396 -0.92 5.41 -1.84
C VAL A 396 -0.16 5.44 -0.53
N GLY A 397 -0.80 4.88 0.49
CA GLY A 397 -0.20 4.55 1.78
C GLY A 397 -0.46 5.55 2.88
N GLU A 398 -0.69 6.79 2.55
CA GLU A 398 -1.10 7.88 3.45
C GLU A 398 -1.82 8.97 2.64
N PRO A 399 -2.64 9.82 3.26
CA PRO A 399 -3.21 10.98 2.58
C PRO A 399 -2.10 11.91 2.08
N ILE A 400 -2.24 12.41 0.85
CA ILE A 400 -1.33 13.40 0.30
C ILE A 400 -1.79 14.80 0.69
N ASN A 401 -0.88 15.64 1.22
CA ASN A 401 -1.24 17.01 1.49
C ASN A 401 -1.42 17.82 0.18
N PRO A 402 -2.24 18.87 0.19
CA PRO A 402 -2.54 19.66 -1.01
C PRO A 402 -1.31 20.23 -1.71
N ALA A 403 -0.30 20.69 -0.97
CA ALA A 403 0.92 21.26 -1.56
C ALA A 403 1.75 20.22 -2.32
N ALA A 404 1.95 19.02 -1.76
CA ALA A 404 2.64 17.93 -2.45
C ALA A 404 1.83 17.41 -3.63
N TRP A 405 0.48 17.38 -3.51
CA TRP A 405 -0.41 17.03 -4.60
C TRP A 405 -0.28 18.02 -5.78
N ALA A 406 -0.29 19.32 -5.50
CA ALA A 406 -0.14 20.38 -6.51
C ALA A 406 1.22 20.28 -7.21
N TRP A 407 2.31 20.13 -6.46
CA TRP A 407 3.64 19.95 -7.02
C TRP A 407 3.72 18.71 -7.93
N PHE A 408 3.15 17.59 -7.48
CA PHE A 408 3.13 16.33 -8.23
C PHE A 408 2.33 16.48 -9.53
N TYR A 409 1.17 17.16 -9.47
CA TYR A 409 0.35 17.48 -10.62
C TYR A 409 1.06 18.39 -11.62
N GLU A 410 1.69 19.47 -11.14
CA GLU A 410 2.30 20.50 -12.00
C GLU A 410 3.59 20.02 -12.65
N HIS A 411 4.52 19.48 -11.87
CA HIS A 411 5.87 19.16 -12.34
C HIS A 411 6.00 17.74 -12.91
N VAL A 412 5.35 16.76 -12.32
CA VAL A 412 5.42 15.37 -12.82
C VAL A 412 4.30 15.10 -13.82
N GLY A 413 3.12 15.61 -13.55
CA GLY A 413 1.94 15.46 -14.41
C GLY A 413 1.80 16.52 -15.50
N HIS A 414 2.69 17.51 -15.58
CA HIS A 414 2.64 18.64 -16.51
C HIS A 414 1.25 19.32 -16.58
N SER A 415 0.57 19.41 -15.44
CA SER A 415 -0.76 20.01 -15.26
C SER A 415 -1.87 19.37 -16.11
N HIS A 416 -1.70 18.13 -16.58
CA HIS A 416 -2.74 17.40 -17.32
C HIS A 416 -2.95 15.95 -16.91
N CYS A 417 -1.97 15.30 -16.25
CA CYS A 417 -2.16 13.95 -15.72
C CYS A 417 -3.03 14.01 -14.46
N PRO A 418 -4.17 13.31 -14.41
CA PRO A 418 -4.94 13.22 -13.17
C PRO A 418 -4.13 12.54 -12.07
N VAL A 419 -4.22 13.08 -10.85
CA VAL A 419 -3.61 12.50 -9.66
C VAL A 419 -4.69 11.73 -8.89
N ILE A 420 -4.58 10.41 -8.89
CA ILE A 420 -5.52 9.50 -8.25
C ILE A 420 -5.03 9.21 -6.82
N ASP A 421 -5.60 9.91 -5.85
CA ASP A 421 -5.35 9.62 -4.43
C ASP A 421 -6.23 8.46 -3.96
N THR A 422 -5.61 7.37 -3.48
CA THR A 422 -6.31 6.11 -3.24
C THR A 422 -6.43 5.82 -1.75
N GLY A 423 -7.68 5.80 -1.24
CA GLY A 423 -8.03 5.45 0.13
C GLY A 423 -8.36 3.97 0.27
N TRP A 424 -7.49 3.21 0.95
CA TRP A 424 -7.64 1.79 1.19
C TRP A 424 -6.59 1.24 2.16
N GLN A 425 -6.68 -0.04 2.51
CA GLN A 425 -5.87 -0.68 3.53
C GLN A 425 -5.47 -2.11 3.11
N THR A 426 -4.55 -2.73 3.86
CA THR A 426 -4.23 -4.15 3.71
C THR A 426 -5.48 -5.01 3.80
N GLU A 427 -6.33 -4.71 4.76
CA GLU A 427 -7.57 -5.41 5.06
C GLU A 427 -8.61 -5.33 3.94
N THR A 428 -8.56 -4.28 3.13
CA THR A 428 -9.54 -4.10 2.04
C THR A 428 -9.15 -4.80 0.75
N GLY A 429 -7.89 -5.19 0.59
CA GLY A 429 -7.37 -5.92 -0.57
C GLY A 429 -7.24 -5.11 -1.86
N GLY A 430 -7.84 -3.93 -1.94
CA GLY A 430 -7.79 -3.00 -3.07
C GLY A 430 -8.46 -1.68 -2.72
N HIS A 431 -8.47 -0.75 -3.68
CA HIS A 431 -9.01 0.60 -3.50
C HIS A 431 -10.48 0.58 -3.06
N MET A 432 -10.83 1.48 -2.15
CA MET A 432 -12.19 1.64 -1.64
C MET A 432 -12.78 3.00 -2.01
N ILE A 433 -12.01 4.06 -1.78
CA ILE A 433 -12.37 5.44 -2.07
C ILE A 433 -11.27 6.01 -2.95
N ALA A 434 -11.61 6.37 -4.17
CA ALA A 434 -10.64 6.90 -5.12
C ALA A 434 -11.36 7.55 -6.30
N PRO A 435 -10.81 8.62 -6.90
CA PRO A 435 -11.38 9.19 -8.11
C PRO A 435 -11.23 8.24 -9.30
N MET A 436 -12.18 8.28 -10.20
CA MET A 436 -12.09 7.67 -11.52
C MET A 436 -11.62 8.73 -12.52
N PRO A 437 -10.49 8.54 -13.23
CA PRO A 437 -9.80 9.60 -13.96
C PRO A 437 -10.62 10.24 -15.07
N GLY A 438 -11.56 9.50 -15.67
CA GLY A 438 -12.45 10.03 -16.72
C GLY A 438 -13.78 10.59 -16.22
N ALA A 439 -14.07 10.50 -14.92
CA ALA A 439 -15.38 10.86 -14.37
C ALA A 439 -15.31 11.85 -13.21
N THR A 440 -14.45 11.62 -12.23
CA THR A 440 -14.49 12.33 -10.95
C THR A 440 -13.63 13.60 -11.00
N PRO A 441 -14.18 14.80 -10.72
CA PRO A 441 -13.37 15.99 -10.45
C PRO A 441 -12.44 15.76 -9.26
N LEU A 442 -11.18 16.16 -9.38
CA LEU A 442 -10.15 15.94 -8.36
C LEU A 442 -10.10 17.13 -7.41
N VAL A 443 -9.89 16.83 -6.12
CA VAL A 443 -9.66 17.86 -5.09
C VAL A 443 -8.38 17.48 -4.35
N PRO A 444 -7.36 18.36 -4.30
CA PRO A 444 -6.12 18.10 -3.57
C PRO A 444 -6.37 17.73 -2.11
N GLY A 445 -5.81 16.60 -1.69
CA GLY A 445 -5.97 16.09 -0.32
C GLY A 445 -7.24 15.29 -0.05
N SER A 446 -8.10 15.09 -1.06
CA SER A 446 -9.30 14.27 -0.97
C SER A 446 -9.18 13.01 -1.82
N CYS A 447 -9.53 11.85 -1.25
CA CYS A 447 -9.70 10.61 -2.01
C CYS A 447 -11.06 10.53 -2.74
N THR A 448 -11.87 11.57 -2.67
CA THR A 448 -13.13 11.80 -3.38
C THR A 448 -14.26 10.83 -3.01
N LEU A 449 -14.73 10.00 -3.93
CA LEU A 449 -15.92 9.18 -3.77
C LEU A 449 -15.61 7.69 -3.60
N PRO A 450 -16.44 6.94 -2.87
CA PRO A 450 -16.35 5.49 -2.83
C PRO A 450 -16.48 4.89 -4.24
N LEU A 451 -15.74 3.83 -4.51
CA LEU A 451 -15.90 3.08 -5.76
C LEU A 451 -17.28 2.40 -5.79
N PRO A 452 -17.88 2.21 -6.99
CA PRO A 452 -19.17 1.55 -7.10
C PRO A 452 -19.20 0.20 -6.40
N GLY A 453 -20.23 -0.05 -5.59
CA GLY A 453 -20.37 -1.23 -4.74
C GLY A 453 -19.75 -1.09 -3.34
N ILE A 454 -18.96 -0.05 -3.08
CA ILE A 454 -18.40 0.24 -1.76
C ILE A 454 -19.30 1.23 -1.03
N MET A 455 -19.89 0.79 0.08
CA MET A 455 -20.81 1.62 0.87
C MET A 455 -20.08 2.25 2.06
N ALA A 456 -19.17 3.18 1.77
CA ALA A 456 -18.46 3.94 2.79
C ALA A 456 -19.37 4.98 3.46
N ALA A 457 -19.17 5.18 4.77
CA ALA A 457 -19.86 6.19 5.54
C ALA A 457 -18.95 6.78 6.62
N VAL A 458 -19.30 7.97 7.09
CA VAL A 458 -18.72 8.58 8.29
C VAL A 458 -19.77 8.54 9.38
N VAL A 459 -19.42 7.91 10.51
CA VAL A 459 -20.34 7.67 11.62
C VAL A 459 -19.80 8.24 12.93
N ASP A 460 -20.69 8.42 13.89
CA ASP A 460 -20.32 8.71 15.28
C ASP A 460 -19.85 7.44 16.03
N GLU A 461 -19.54 7.58 17.30
CA GLU A 461 -19.09 6.47 18.17
C GLU A 461 -20.12 5.36 18.39
N THR A 462 -21.39 5.63 18.06
CA THR A 462 -22.50 4.69 18.18
C THR A 462 -22.91 4.06 16.85
N GLY A 463 -22.19 4.39 15.77
CA GLY A 463 -22.43 3.84 14.43
C GLY A 463 -23.51 4.56 13.61
N HIS A 464 -23.98 5.73 14.06
CA HIS A 464 -24.95 6.53 13.30
C HIS A 464 -24.23 7.49 12.35
N ASP A 465 -24.79 7.65 11.14
CA ASP A 465 -24.26 8.59 10.16
C ASP A 465 -24.20 10.01 10.71
N VAL A 466 -23.06 10.69 10.52
CA VAL A 466 -22.93 12.11 10.81
C VAL A 466 -23.27 12.94 9.56
N PRO A 467 -23.77 14.18 9.72
CA PRO A 467 -23.97 15.10 8.61
C PRO A 467 -22.68 15.37 7.83
N ASN A 468 -22.81 15.68 6.54
CA ASN A 468 -21.67 16.20 5.77
C ASN A 468 -21.10 17.45 6.45
N GLY A 469 -19.80 17.67 6.33
CA GLY A 469 -19.07 18.72 7.05
C GLY A 469 -18.62 18.33 8.47
N GLN A 470 -19.20 17.28 9.05
CA GLN A 470 -18.82 16.79 10.38
C GLN A 470 -17.83 15.61 10.28
N GLY A 471 -16.78 15.67 11.11
CA GLY A 471 -15.82 14.56 11.26
C GLY A 471 -16.38 13.39 12.05
N GLY A 472 -15.92 12.20 11.73
CA GLY A 472 -16.32 10.98 12.41
C GLY A 472 -15.43 9.79 12.06
N ILE A 473 -15.93 8.60 12.29
CA ILE A 473 -15.24 7.32 12.06
C ILE A 473 -15.60 6.80 10.68
N LEU A 474 -14.58 6.44 9.88
CA LEU A 474 -14.80 5.80 8.59
C LEU A 474 -15.20 4.34 8.78
N VAL A 475 -16.34 3.98 8.20
CA VAL A 475 -16.85 2.61 8.16
C VAL A 475 -17.28 2.20 6.75
N ILE A 476 -17.30 0.89 6.49
CA ILE A 476 -17.95 0.32 5.31
C ILE A 476 -19.18 -0.48 5.78
N LYS A 477 -20.35 -0.14 5.24
CA LYS A 477 -21.64 -0.67 5.72
C LYS A 477 -22.00 -2.06 5.22
N ARG A 478 -21.38 -2.49 4.10
CA ARG A 478 -21.64 -3.82 3.53
C ARG A 478 -20.34 -4.52 3.16
N PRO A 479 -20.27 -5.85 3.31
CA PRO A 479 -19.10 -6.61 2.90
C PRO A 479 -18.88 -6.51 1.39
N TRP A 480 -17.63 -6.54 0.95
CA TRP A 480 -17.22 -6.54 -0.45
C TRP A 480 -16.28 -7.73 -0.73
N PRO A 481 -16.13 -8.17 -1.98
CA PRO A 481 -15.45 -9.43 -2.28
C PRO A 481 -13.99 -9.53 -1.83
N SER A 482 -13.23 -8.43 -1.84
CA SER A 482 -11.82 -8.40 -1.42
C SER A 482 -11.59 -8.07 0.05
N MET A 483 -12.65 -7.96 0.86
CA MET A 483 -12.52 -7.80 2.31
C MET A 483 -11.71 -8.97 2.90
N LEU A 484 -10.84 -8.67 3.88
CA LEU A 484 -10.13 -9.72 4.61
C LEU A 484 -11.12 -10.79 5.13
N ARG A 485 -10.67 -12.03 5.15
CA ARG A 485 -11.52 -13.13 5.63
C ARG A 485 -11.37 -13.41 7.11
N ASN A 486 -10.16 -13.17 7.63
CA ASN A 486 -9.85 -13.43 9.04
C ASN A 486 -8.51 -12.75 9.43
N VAL A 487 -8.26 -12.69 10.72
CA VAL A 487 -6.90 -12.61 11.27
C VAL A 487 -6.44 -14.04 11.50
N TRP A 488 -5.37 -14.44 10.85
CA TRP A 488 -4.88 -15.82 10.87
C TRP A 488 -4.65 -16.33 12.29
N GLY A 489 -5.34 -17.41 12.64
CA GLY A 489 -5.26 -18.04 13.96
C GLY A 489 -5.94 -17.28 15.09
N ASP A 490 -6.61 -16.13 14.82
CA ASP A 490 -7.21 -15.28 15.86
C ASP A 490 -8.55 -14.65 15.41
N PRO A 491 -9.62 -15.45 15.30
CA PRO A 491 -10.94 -14.97 14.88
C PRO A 491 -11.55 -13.94 15.85
N ASP A 492 -11.23 -14.03 17.14
CA ASP A 492 -11.71 -13.06 18.13
C ASP A 492 -11.10 -11.67 17.87
N ARG A 493 -9.83 -11.62 17.51
CA ARG A 493 -9.17 -10.37 17.13
C ARG A 493 -9.73 -9.79 15.84
N TYR A 494 -10.10 -10.65 14.87
CA TYR A 494 -10.81 -10.21 13.67
C TYR A 494 -12.09 -9.47 14.02
N THR A 495 -12.97 -10.10 14.83
CA THR A 495 -14.26 -9.52 15.21
C THR A 495 -14.07 -8.23 16.01
N LYS A 496 -13.22 -8.24 17.04
CA LYS A 496 -12.99 -7.08 17.90
C LYS A 496 -12.35 -5.89 17.16
N SER A 497 -11.45 -6.16 16.21
CA SER A 497 -10.73 -5.09 15.51
C SER A 497 -11.53 -4.45 14.38
N TYR A 498 -12.37 -5.24 13.70
CA TYR A 498 -12.99 -4.80 12.44
C TYR A 498 -14.52 -4.74 12.50
N PHE A 499 -15.13 -5.40 13.47
CA PHE A 499 -16.59 -5.42 13.69
C PHE A 499 -16.93 -5.26 15.17
N PRO A 500 -16.48 -4.15 15.81
CA PRO A 500 -16.69 -3.96 17.24
C PRO A 500 -18.18 -3.83 17.60
N GLU A 501 -18.55 -4.35 18.76
CA GLU A 501 -19.94 -4.35 19.25
C GLU A 501 -20.47 -2.92 19.43
N ASP A 502 -19.61 -1.98 19.81
CA ASP A 502 -19.97 -0.56 19.99
C ASP A 502 -20.47 0.09 18.69
N LEU A 503 -20.04 -0.44 17.53
CA LEU A 503 -20.54 -0.06 16.21
C LEU A 503 -21.58 -1.06 15.65
N GLY A 504 -22.25 -1.81 16.52
CA GLY A 504 -23.32 -2.74 16.15
C GLY A 504 -22.84 -4.09 15.62
N GLY A 505 -21.54 -4.39 15.62
CA GLY A 505 -20.98 -5.70 15.26
C GLY A 505 -21.07 -6.07 13.77
N HIS A 506 -21.54 -5.16 12.89
CA HIS A 506 -21.74 -5.40 11.47
C HIS A 506 -21.09 -4.34 10.55
N LEU A 507 -20.75 -3.18 11.08
CA LEU A 507 -20.03 -2.14 10.35
C LEU A 507 -18.53 -2.46 10.34
N TYR A 508 -17.95 -2.51 9.15
CA TYR A 508 -16.49 -2.68 9.05
C TYR A 508 -15.81 -1.39 9.49
N LEU A 509 -15.01 -1.47 10.54
CA LEU A 509 -14.22 -0.36 11.08
C LEU A 509 -12.88 -0.24 10.34
N ALA A 510 -12.71 0.82 9.57
CA ALA A 510 -11.44 1.09 8.88
C ALA A 510 -10.31 1.51 9.85
N GLY A 511 -10.67 2.05 11.02
CA GLY A 511 -9.73 2.59 11.98
C GLY A 511 -9.15 3.95 11.58
N ASP A 512 -9.80 4.60 10.63
CA ASP A 512 -9.47 5.94 10.15
C ASP A 512 -10.61 6.92 10.49
N GLY A 513 -10.23 8.16 10.80
CA GLY A 513 -11.15 9.28 10.84
C GLY A 513 -11.36 9.83 9.44
N ALA A 514 -12.54 10.36 9.17
CA ALA A 514 -12.86 10.99 7.90
C ALA A 514 -13.88 12.12 8.06
N VAL A 515 -13.94 12.99 7.06
CA VAL A 515 -14.97 13.99 6.87
C VAL A 515 -15.52 13.82 5.46
N ARG A 516 -16.84 13.95 5.30
CA ARG A 516 -17.45 14.14 3.99
C ARG A 516 -17.69 15.62 3.78
N ASP A 517 -17.20 16.14 2.68
CA ASP A 517 -17.42 17.54 2.30
C ASP A 517 -18.92 17.86 2.20
N GLU A 518 -19.32 19.05 2.64
CA GLU A 518 -20.72 19.45 2.76
C GLU A 518 -21.44 19.50 1.39
N ASP A 519 -20.76 20.02 0.36
CA ASP A 519 -21.34 20.26 -0.96
C ASP A 519 -21.16 19.07 -1.91
N THR A 520 -19.96 18.49 -1.94
CA THR A 520 -19.59 17.43 -2.89
C THR A 520 -19.80 16.03 -2.36
N GLY A 521 -19.83 15.86 -1.03
CA GLY A 521 -19.84 14.56 -0.37
C GLY A 521 -18.50 13.81 -0.48
N TYR A 522 -17.43 14.49 -0.89
CA TYR A 522 -16.10 13.90 -1.06
C TYR A 522 -15.48 13.56 0.29
N PHE A 523 -14.82 12.42 0.35
CA PHE A 523 -14.14 11.94 1.54
C PHE A 523 -12.73 12.49 1.65
N THR A 524 -12.43 13.08 2.79
CA THR A 524 -11.07 13.43 3.22
C THR A 524 -10.74 12.61 4.45
N ILE A 525 -9.64 11.86 4.39
CA ILE A 525 -9.15 11.06 5.52
C ILE A 525 -8.38 11.99 6.46
N THR A 526 -8.79 12.05 7.73
CA THR A 526 -8.23 12.96 8.73
C THR A 526 -7.11 12.32 9.57
N GLY A 527 -6.85 11.04 9.36
CA GLY A 527 -5.83 10.25 10.05
C GLY A 527 -6.42 9.02 10.74
N ARG A 528 -5.58 8.32 11.51
CA ARG A 528 -6.05 7.17 12.31
C ARG A 528 -6.92 7.65 13.46
N ILE A 529 -7.96 6.88 13.81
CA ILE A 529 -8.81 7.20 14.98
C ILE A 529 -8.03 7.12 16.31
N ASP A 530 -7.00 6.31 16.36
CA ASP A 530 -6.03 6.22 17.47
C ASP A 530 -4.97 7.34 17.43
N ASP A 531 -4.92 8.14 16.36
CA ASP A 531 -4.09 9.35 16.18
C ASP A 531 -4.91 10.66 16.32
N VAL A 532 -6.19 10.59 16.63
CA VAL A 532 -7.02 11.77 16.94
C VAL A 532 -6.71 12.24 18.38
N LEU A 533 -6.38 13.51 18.49
CA LEU A 533 -6.07 14.16 19.77
C LEU A 533 -7.35 14.68 20.43
N ASN A 534 -7.45 14.52 21.74
CA ASN A 534 -8.51 15.11 22.52
C ASN A 534 -7.98 16.28 23.37
N VAL A 535 -7.95 17.46 22.78
CA VAL A 535 -7.43 18.68 23.40
C VAL A 535 -8.59 19.51 23.94
N SER A 536 -8.67 19.66 25.25
CA SER A 536 -9.74 20.43 25.94
C SER A 536 -11.15 20.03 25.52
N GLY A 537 -11.38 18.72 25.29
CA GLY A 537 -12.69 18.19 24.86
C GLY A 537 -12.98 18.32 23.38
N HIS A 538 -12.05 18.86 22.59
CA HIS A 538 -12.18 18.92 21.13
C HIS A 538 -11.30 17.87 20.46
N ARG A 539 -11.89 17.19 19.48
CA ARG A 539 -11.16 16.22 18.64
C ARG A 539 -10.42 16.95 17.53
N LEU A 540 -9.09 16.77 17.47
CA LEU A 540 -8.21 17.33 16.45
C LEU A 540 -7.53 16.18 15.71
N GLY A 541 -7.65 16.18 14.40
CA GLY A 541 -6.91 15.25 13.54
C GLY A 541 -5.43 15.64 13.50
N THR A 542 -4.53 14.67 13.77
CA THR A 542 -3.10 14.92 13.64
C THR A 542 -2.71 15.37 12.23
N MET A 543 -3.36 14.78 11.20
CA MET A 543 -3.11 15.09 9.79
C MET A 543 -3.44 16.53 9.42
N GLU A 544 -4.46 17.11 10.01
CA GLU A 544 -4.83 18.52 9.78
C GLU A 544 -3.72 19.46 10.25
N ILE A 545 -3.18 19.18 11.44
CA ILE A 545 -2.08 19.96 12.02
C ILE A 545 -0.77 19.75 11.23
N GLU A 546 -0.50 18.50 10.82
CA GLU A 546 0.65 18.15 9.99
C GLU A 546 0.58 18.89 8.63
N SER A 547 -0.60 18.91 8.00
CA SER A 547 -0.81 19.61 6.73
C SER A 547 -0.60 21.12 6.87
N ALA A 548 -1.12 21.71 7.94
CA ALA A 548 -0.87 23.14 8.23
C ALA A 548 0.62 23.44 8.43
N LEU A 549 1.34 22.58 9.15
CA LEU A 549 2.79 22.74 9.35
C LEU A 549 3.55 22.63 8.01
N VAL A 550 3.23 21.65 7.17
CA VAL A 550 3.89 21.44 5.86
C VAL A 550 3.55 22.54 4.86
N ALA A 551 2.41 23.22 5.00
CA ALA A 551 2.08 24.41 4.20
C ALA A 551 2.98 25.62 4.52
N ASN A 552 3.70 25.61 5.65
CA ASN A 552 4.68 26.66 5.94
C ASN A 552 5.93 26.48 5.07
N PRO A 553 6.42 27.54 4.40
CA PRO A 553 7.58 27.48 3.49
C PRO A 553 8.86 26.88 4.09
N LEU A 554 9.04 26.94 5.42
CA LEU A 554 10.22 26.42 6.11
C LEU A 554 10.16 24.90 6.31
N VAL A 555 8.97 24.29 6.26
CA VAL A 555 8.76 22.89 6.67
C VAL A 555 8.80 21.94 5.47
N ALA A 556 9.62 20.91 5.57
CA ALA A 556 9.66 19.81 4.60
C ALA A 556 8.73 18.65 5.00
N GLU A 557 8.74 18.28 6.29
CA GLU A 557 7.90 17.21 6.82
C GLU A 557 7.47 17.52 8.25
N ALA A 558 6.33 17.00 8.64
CA ALA A 558 5.85 17.10 10.02
C ALA A 558 5.14 15.80 10.43
N ALA A 559 5.24 15.45 11.70
CA ALA A 559 4.42 14.44 12.33
C ALA A 559 3.92 14.95 13.68
N VAL A 560 2.68 14.68 14.00
CA VAL A 560 2.02 15.17 15.20
C VAL A 560 1.52 13.99 16.03
N VAL A 561 1.72 14.08 17.35
CA VAL A 561 1.20 13.11 18.32
C VAL A 561 0.61 13.83 19.53
N GLY A 562 -0.23 13.15 20.27
CA GLY A 562 -0.72 13.57 21.57
C GLY A 562 0.24 13.17 22.67
N ARG A 563 0.31 14.02 23.68
CA ARG A 563 0.88 13.69 24.99
C ARG A 563 -0.12 14.03 26.06
N ALA A 564 -0.33 13.12 27.02
CA ALA A 564 -1.22 13.35 28.15
C ALA A 564 -0.88 14.63 28.91
N ASP A 565 -1.90 15.39 29.31
CA ASP A 565 -1.81 16.65 30.03
C ASP A 565 -2.97 16.77 31.02
N ASP A 566 -2.65 17.00 32.28
CA ASP A 566 -3.64 17.02 33.35
C ASP A 566 -4.72 18.11 33.23
N THR A 567 -4.45 19.16 32.43
CA THR A 567 -5.35 20.31 32.27
C THR A 567 -6.23 20.18 31.02
N THR A 568 -5.67 19.69 29.93
CA THR A 568 -6.31 19.68 28.61
C THR A 568 -6.69 18.28 28.13
N GLY A 569 -6.41 17.23 28.93
CA GLY A 569 -6.50 15.83 28.53
C GLY A 569 -5.30 15.43 27.70
N GLU A 570 -5.11 16.05 26.55
CA GLU A 570 -3.94 15.91 25.72
C GLU A 570 -3.42 17.27 25.24
N VAL A 571 -2.15 17.30 24.87
CA VAL A 571 -1.51 18.42 24.19
C VAL A 571 -0.86 17.98 22.90
N VAL A 572 -0.84 18.88 21.95
CA VAL A 572 -0.22 18.68 20.63
C VAL A 572 1.29 18.74 20.75
N VAL A 573 2.00 17.70 20.35
CA VAL A 573 3.46 17.66 20.19
C VAL A 573 3.77 17.42 18.71
N ALA A 574 4.53 18.33 18.10
CA ALA A 574 4.90 18.25 16.70
C ALA A 574 6.40 17.93 16.55
N PHE A 575 6.70 17.02 15.63
CA PHE A 575 8.05 16.70 15.19
C PHE A 575 8.21 17.21 13.76
N VAL A 576 9.18 18.09 13.53
CA VAL A 576 9.30 18.87 12.30
C VAL A 576 10.66 18.70 11.66
N VAL A 577 10.67 18.47 10.36
CA VAL A 577 11.87 18.51 9.51
C VAL A 577 11.80 19.77 8.66
N LEU A 578 12.81 20.63 8.75
CA LEU A 578 12.89 21.83 7.92
C LEU A 578 13.52 21.55 6.56
N LYS A 579 13.22 22.37 5.57
CA LYS A 579 13.88 22.33 4.24
C LYS A 579 15.37 22.68 4.33
N GLY A 580 15.75 23.52 5.31
CA GLY A 580 17.13 23.86 5.63
C GLY A 580 17.75 22.94 6.67
N THR A 581 18.85 23.41 7.28
CA THR A 581 19.54 22.70 8.36
C THR A 581 18.70 22.67 9.63
N ARG A 582 18.84 21.59 10.42
CA ARG A 582 18.19 21.47 11.73
C ARG A 582 18.58 22.66 12.64
N PRO A 583 17.62 23.43 13.17
CA PRO A 583 17.89 24.54 14.06
C PRO A 583 18.27 24.04 15.46
N ILE A 584 19.10 24.76 16.17
CA ILE A 584 19.52 24.48 17.55
C ILE A 584 19.43 25.76 18.40
N GLY A 585 19.28 25.59 19.71
CA GLY A 585 19.30 26.69 20.67
C GLY A 585 18.21 27.75 20.41
N ASP A 586 18.61 29.05 20.42
CA ASP A 586 17.68 30.17 20.28
C ASP A 586 16.96 30.19 18.91
N ASP A 587 17.61 29.75 17.83
CA ASP A 587 17.01 29.66 16.51
C ASP A 587 15.89 28.61 16.47
N ALA A 588 16.07 27.46 17.13
CA ALA A 588 15.03 26.46 17.27
C ALA A 588 13.80 27.02 18.01
N SER A 589 14.01 27.75 19.09
CA SER A 589 12.93 28.39 19.86
C SER A 589 12.19 29.45 19.06
N LYS A 590 12.88 30.25 18.26
CA LYS A 590 12.29 31.26 17.39
C LYS A 590 11.43 30.63 16.31
N ILE A 591 11.95 29.64 15.57
CA ILE A 591 11.22 28.95 14.52
C ILE A 591 10.03 28.18 15.11
N ALA A 592 10.18 27.54 16.27
CA ALA A 592 9.06 26.85 16.93
C ALA A 592 7.92 27.83 17.27
N ASN A 593 8.22 29.04 17.74
CA ASN A 593 7.22 30.07 18.02
C ASN A 593 6.53 30.56 16.73
N GLU A 594 7.27 30.71 15.65
CA GLU A 594 6.72 31.07 14.33
C GLU A 594 5.76 29.99 13.82
N LEU A 595 6.16 28.72 13.87
CA LEU A 595 5.31 27.60 13.45
C LEU A 595 4.07 27.43 14.34
N ARG A 596 4.17 27.66 15.66
CA ARG A 596 3.01 27.70 16.56
C ARG A 596 2.02 28.79 16.16
N ALA A 597 2.53 30.00 15.88
CA ALA A 597 1.69 31.11 15.44
C ALA A 597 1.04 30.81 14.10
N TRP A 598 1.78 30.18 13.19
CA TRP A 598 1.29 29.73 11.90
C TRP A 598 0.13 28.75 12.04
N VAL A 599 0.30 27.63 12.77
CA VAL A 599 -0.78 26.65 13.02
C VAL A 599 -2.00 27.31 13.68
N GLY A 600 -1.75 28.21 14.63
CA GLY A 600 -2.82 28.94 15.28
C GLY A 600 -3.61 29.87 14.36
N LYS A 601 -2.98 30.37 13.27
CA LYS A 601 -3.63 31.15 12.24
C LYS A 601 -4.42 30.27 11.27
N GLU A 602 -3.81 29.16 10.84
CA GLU A 602 -4.39 28.27 9.82
C GLU A 602 -5.58 27.44 10.35
N ILE A 603 -5.49 26.92 11.58
CA ILE A 603 -6.51 26.01 12.14
C ILE A 603 -7.25 26.67 13.32
N GLY A 604 -6.50 27.33 14.20
CA GLY A 604 -7.03 27.94 15.41
C GLY A 604 -6.16 27.71 16.64
N PRO A 605 -6.41 28.49 17.72
CA PRO A 605 -5.58 28.46 18.93
C PRO A 605 -5.46 27.08 19.60
N ILE A 606 -6.49 26.25 19.49
CA ILE A 606 -6.58 24.93 20.11
C ILE A 606 -5.62 23.91 19.48
N ALA A 607 -5.31 24.09 18.21
CA ALA A 607 -4.43 23.21 17.45
C ALA A 607 -2.94 23.57 17.61
N LYS A 608 -2.61 24.68 18.30
CA LYS A 608 -1.23 25.10 18.48
C LYS A 608 -0.40 24.03 19.19
N PRO A 609 0.70 23.55 18.58
CA PRO A 609 1.58 22.63 19.25
C PRO A 609 2.12 23.24 20.56
N LYS A 610 1.97 22.54 21.69
CA LYS A 610 2.59 22.94 22.96
C LYS A 610 4.10 22.79 22.88
N GLU A 611 4.56 21.80 22.12
CA GLU A 611 5.98 21.50 21.91
C GLU A 611 6.24 21.21 20.43
N ILE A 612 7.36 21.73 19.93
CA ILE A 612 7.88 21.41 18.59
C ILE A 612 9.31 20.93 18.74
N ARG A 613 9.60 19.73 18.23
CA ARG A 613 10.93 19.14 18.18
C ARG A 613 11.43 19.06 16.75
N PHE A 614 12.69 19.38 16.52
CA PHE A 614 13.29 19.40 15.19
C PHE A 614 14.23 18.21 14.99
N GLY A 615 14.07 17.48 13.90
CA GLY A 615 14.95 16.42 13.46
C GLY A 615 15.49 16.67 12.05
N GLU A 616 16.51 15.93 11.66
CA GLU A 616 16.96 15.87 10.27
C GLU A 616 16.03 15.02 9.41
N ASN A 617 15.37 14.05 10.04
CA ASN A 617 14.33 13.19 9.47
C ASN A 617 13.29 12.84 10.54
N LEU A 618 12.19 12.19 10.13
CA LEU A 618 11.24 11.54 11.04
C LEU A 618 11.55 10.04 11.15
N PRO A 619 11.21 9.38 12.26
CA PRO A 619 11.34 7.94 12.38
C PRO A 619 10.35 7.26 11.43
N LYS A 620 10.88 6.62 10.41
CA LYS A 620 10.10 5.95 9.35
C LYS A 620 10.45 4.47 9.29
N THR A 621 9.47 3.68 8.90
CA THR A 621 9.73 2.35 8.41
C THR A 621 10.50 2.44 7.09
N ARG A 622 11.14 1.37 6.69
CA ARG A 622 11.81 1.27 5.38
C ARG A 622 10.86 1.41 4.18
N SER A 623 9.56 1.33 4.41
CA SER A 623 8.53 1.69 3.41
C SER A 623 8.16 3.17 3.41
N GLY A 624 8.81 4.00 4.22
CA GLY A 624 8.55 5.42 4.33
C GLY A 624 7.42 5.82 5.29
N LYS A 625 6.73 4.87 5.92
CA LYS A 625 5.64 5.16 6.85
C LYS A 625 6.19 5.69 8.18
N ILE A 626 5.69 6.83 8.66
CA ILE A 626 6.07 7.43 9.94
C ILE A 626 5.64 6.52 11.10
N MET A 627 6.57 6.26 12.01
CA MET A 627 6.35 5.41 13.18
C MET A 627 5.85 6.25 14.37
N ARG A 628 4.60 6.71 14.31
CA ARG A 628 4.00 7.60 15.33
C ARG A 628 4.05 7.02 16.73
N ARG A 629 3.99 5.71 16.90
CA ARG A 629 4.13 5.07 18.22
C ARG A 629 5.45 5.42 18.90
N LEU A 630 6.55 5.49 18.15
CA LEU A 630 7.87 5.90 18.68
C LEU A 630 7.87 7.38 19.04
N LEU A 631 7.23 8.21 18.22
CA LEU A 631 7.09 9.64 18.50
C LEU A 631 6.24 9.91 19.75
N ARG A 632 5.20 9.08 20.02
CA ARG A 632 4.41 9.17 21.25
C ARG A 632 5.28 8.85 22.48
N SER A 633 6.06 7.78 22.46
CA SER A 633 6.97 7.44 23.55
C SER A 633 8.00 8.55 23.78
N LEU A 634 8.60 9.10 22.71
CA LEU A 634 9.50 10.24 22.79
C LEU A 634 8.81 11.48 23.37
N ALA A 635 7.58 11.78 22.94
CA ALA A 635 6.80 12.91 23.47
C ALA A 635 6.47 12.76 24.96
N ALA A 636 6.18 11.52 25.39
CA ALA A 636 5.91 11.19 26.79
C ALA A 636 7.18 11.15 27.66
N GLY A 637 8.37 11.11 27.05
CA GLY A 637 9.64 10.93 27.78
C GLY A 637 9.83 9.48 28.28
N GLU A 638 9.18 8.52 27.66
CA GLU A 638 9.25 7.10 27.99
C GLU A 638 10.45 6.43 27.29
N GLU A 639 10.99 5.40 27.93
CA GLU A 639 12.00 4.55 27.30
C GLU A 639 11.38 3.77 26.12
N ILE A 640 12.07 3.75 24.97
CA ILE A 640 11.61 3.04 23.78
C ILE A 640 11.85 1.54 23.98
N THR A 641 10.82 0.83 24.37
CA THR A 641 10.82 -0.64 24.52
C THR A 641 10.24 -1.36 23.31
N GLN A 642 9.67 -0.61 22.36
CA GLN A 642 9.00 -1.17 21.18
C GLN A 642 10.02 -1.66 20.14
N ASP A 643 9.54 -2.56 19.27
CA ASP A 643 10.34 -3.08 18.16
C ASP A 643 10.72 -1.94 17.18
N VAL A 644 12.00 -1.65 17.11
CA VAL A 644 12.59 -0.66 16.19
C VAL A 644 13.23 -1.33 14.96
N SER A 645 13.07 -2.64 14.79
CA SER A 645 13.70 -3.42 13.72
C SER A 645 13.27 -2.99 12.31
N THR A 646 12.12 -2.34 12.19
CA THR A 646 11.59 -1.81 10.93
C THR A 646 12.04 -0.38 10.65
N LEU A 647 12.74 0.25 11.59
CA LEU A 647 13.19 1.64 11.48
C LEU A 647 14.35 1.75 10.48
N GLU A 648 14.24 2.70 9.57
CA GLU A 648 15.26 2.94 8.53
C GLU A 648 16.58 3.42 9.12
N ASN A 649 16.52 4.36 10.10
CA ASN A 649 17.67 4.91 10.78
C ASN A 649 17.40 5.08 12.29
N PRO A 650 17.88 4.14 13.15
CA PRO A 650 17.67 4.25 14.59
C PRO A 650 18.27 5.49 15.26
N ALA A 651 19.36 6.05 14.73
CA ALA A 651 20.02 7.22 15.28
C ALA A 651 19.14 8.50 15.27
N ILE A 652 18.03 8.49 14.52
CA ILE A 652 17.10 9.63 14.49
C ILE A 652 16.35 9.80 15.81
N LEU A 653 16.19 8.73 16.59
CA LEU A 653 15.49 8.78 17.87
C LEU A 653 16.24 9.65 18.88
N ASP A 654 17.58 9.59 18.88
CA ASP A 654 18.43 10.41 19.77
C ASP A 654 18.35 11.91 19.45
N GLN A 655 17.98 12.27 18.22
CA GLN A 655 17.83 13.67 17.80
C GLN A 655 16.49 14.26 18.22
N LEU A 656 15.48 13.40 18.36
CA LEU A 656 14.09 13.80 18.62
C LEU A 656 13.67 13.64 20.09
N GLY A 657 14.53 12.96 20.88
CA GLY A 657 14.34 12.71 22.32
C GLY A 657 14.54 13.92 23.23
#